data_b5ff1694eacf406577ba0dccd6f21fb9
#
_entry.id   b5ff1694eacf406577ba0dccd6f21fb9
#
_cell.length_a   1.000
_cell.length_b   1.000
_cell.length_c   1.000
_cell.angle_alpha   90.00
_cell.angle_beta   90.00
_cell.angle_gamma   90.00
#
_symmetry.space_group_name_H-M   'P 1'
#
loop_
_entity.id
_entity.type
_entity.pdbx_description
1 polymer ?
#
loop_
_entity_poly.entity_id
_entity_poly.type
_entity_poly.pdbx_seq_one_letter_code
_entity_poly.pdbx_strand_id
1 'polypeptide(L)'
;MMHFSPYFNYRKRFRYAALLILALLFAGNQQIKAQQVVLQGFWWDYSNANYPNGWANYIADLAPRLKAMGIDAVWMPPTIKNSNQGNGYSPFDNYDLGDKYQKGFLATRVGNKDELLRGVAILHANGIDVVQDIVLNHNDGAGSANGAGGQDPAAYEDFTTSKYKNFRYVSYGTPAADETAANYLARSGRFSKNWQNFNPNPGNNTTSGDQNAVLFGPDISYYNGSYGQSSNATFNPVQGADYMRNKEREWLIWYKKQAGFDGVRLDAVKHFPAFAMEDFLYNLQSNAGWANGGATMYAVGEWVGGSAQLDQWCTDVQDRAGTFDFSMRDGIYSMVSGGGNFDLGTLPGYQQGRRVVLTGSTYVHRTVPFVNNHDTFRPTVDANGNYTGWNTGSELAPHIDPFDPRLSPAYAVLMAVDGSPQLFFEDLFNIGSTGKRYSHSPKSATDLPVRSDIENLIWCHQNLRFKDGAYKVRWQAADHLVIERSTKAIIGVNDNFSAWQNSTVTCDFAPGTVLKDYSGANGTSTVTVSGSQTVAINTPPCNGTAAGGRRGYSVWAPTNAVTNYTKTGRATTQEWELANDLGDSDPRSLQQGGALPGASTAYRTAGRIYMSANKALSYTLIPTDATRSLTVAVLNSAGTVVSSSTGTGNLGGTYTPTAEGWYTLKAKNATTTNPTQRVFVKATYTAPTVVTGAMTGRRDAAVLANTQDMPTAEVSVYPNPTTADRIDLVLQTSSPQTATVRLHDLTGRLVHEETVRLYAGSNELRLGVKRALPTGIYQLTVPEFKISRKLALR
;
A
#
# COMPACT_ATOMS: atom_id res chain seq x y z
N MET A 1 7.99 -60.44 -47.07
CA MET A 1 7.88 -59.10 -47.64
C MET A 1 6.70 -58.42 -46.97
N MET A 2 6.94 -57.56 -45.99
CA MET A 2 5.92 -56.71 -45.36
C MET A 2 6.18 -55.26 -45.78
N HIS A 3 5.22 -54.74 -46.54
CA HIS A 3 5.20 -53.34 -46.91
C HIS A 3 4.73 -52.47 -45.71
N PHE A 4 5.65 -51.65 -45.16
CA PHE A 4 5.31 -50.60 -44.23
C PHE A 4 4.89 -49.35 -45.01
N SER A 5 3.66 -48.91 -44.79
CA SER A 5 3.10 -47.67 -45.37
C SER A 5 3.65 -46.41 -44.69
N PRO A 6 4.18 -45.43 -45.45
CA PRO A 6 4.77 -44.21 -44.89
C PRO A 6 3.75 -43.17 -44.41
N TYR A 7 2.45 -43.43 -44.42
CA TYR A 7 1.41 -42.44 -44.12
C TYR A 7 1.17 -42.17 -42.63
N PHE A 8 1.73 -43.00 -41.72
CA PHE A 8 1.40 -42.85 -40.30
C PHE A 8 2.28 -41.81 -39.55
N ASN A 9 3.40 -41.38 -40.15
CA ASN A 9 4.33 -40.43 -39.52
C ASN A 9 4.03 -38.95 -39.79
N TYR A 10 3.31 -38.62 -40.84
CA TYR A 10 2.98 -37.24 -41.20
C TYR A 10 1.92 -36.63 -40.28
N ARG A 11 0.90 -37.37 -39.86
CA ARG A 11 -0.16 -36.87 -38.97
C ARG A 11 0.34 -36.59 -37.53
N LYS A 12 1.33 -37.33 -37.04
CA LYS A 12 1.93 -37.05 -35.73
C LYS A 12 2.83 -35.79 -35.79
N ARG A 13 3.62 -35.63 -36.83
CA ARG A 13 4.45 -34.43 -37.00
C ARG A 13 3.63 -33.14 -37.17
N PHE A 14 2.53 -33.21 -37.88
CA PHE A 14 1.61 -32.06 -38.02
C PHE A 14 0.91 -31.71 -36.70
N ARG A 15 0.54 -32.70 -35.88
CA ARG A 15 -0.02 -32.46 -34.56
C ARG A 15 0.99 -31.86 -33.58
N TYR A 16 2.24 -32.29 -33.63
CA TYR A 16 3.31 -31.69 -32.81
C TYR A 16 3.71 -30.28 -33.30
N ALA A 17 3.74 -30.05 -34.60
CA ALA A 17 3.97 -28.73 -35.17
C ALA A 17 2.80 -27.78 -34.89
N ALA A 18 1.55 -28.24 -34.98
CA ALA A 18 0.39 -27.44 -34.62
C ALA A 18 0.31 -27.16 -33.11
N LEU A 19 0.68 -28.12 -32.24
CA LEU A 19 0.82 -27.92 -30.82
C LEU A 19 1.99 -26.97 -30.46
N LEU A 20 3.11 -27.05 -31.20
CA LEU A 20 4.23 -26.11 -31.01
C LEU A 20 3.88 -24.68 -31.47
N ILE A 21 3.14 -24.55 -32.56
CA ILE A 21 2.65 -23.27 -33.08
C ILE A 21 1.55 -22.73 -32.15
N LEU A 22 0.68 -23.56 -31.61
CA LEU A 22 -0.29 -23.16 -30.58
C LEU A 22 0.41 -22.77 -29.29
N ALA A 23 1.45 -23.51 -28.86
CA ALA A 23 2.28 -23.16 -27.70
C ALA A 23 3.07 -21.87 -27.94
N LEU A 24 3.56 -21.63 -29.16
CA LEU A 24 4.20 -20.37 -29.54
C LEU A 24 3.20 -19.20 -29.72
N LEU A 25 1.95 -19.49 -30.07
CA LEU A 25 0.87 -18.49 -30.11
C LEU A 25 0.30 -18.18 -28.71
N PHE A 26 0.36 -19.14 -27.77
CA PHE A 26 0.06 -18.91 -26.36
C PHE A 26 1.27 -18.43 -25.54
N ALA A 27 2.49 -18.54 -26.07
CA ALA A 27 3.66 -17.78 -25.61
C ALA A 27 3.60 -16.31 -26.05
N GLY A 28 2.44 -15.90 -26.60
CA GLY A 28 2.18 -14.54 -26.99
C GLY A 28 2.29 -13.60 -25.82
N ASN A 29 3.35 -12.82 -25.83
CA ASN A 29 3.49 -11.52 -25.15
C ASN A 29 3.05 -11.48 -23.66
N GLN A 30 3.59 -12.36 -22.85
CA GLN A 30 3.77 -11.97 -21.47
C GLN A 30 4.88 -10.91 -21.46
N GLN A 31 4.46 -9.65 -21.54
CA GLN A 31 5.36 -8.56 -21.25
C GLN A 31 5.90 -8.82 -19.85
N ILE A 32 7.16 -9.24 -19.78
CA ILE A 32 7.93 -9.15 -18.55
C ILE A 32 7.72 -7.73 -18.07
N LYS A 33 7.11 -7.55 -16.89
CA LYS A 33 6.91 -6.23 -16.29
C LYS A 33 8.29 -5.71 -15.90
N ALA A 34 9.02 -5.23 -16.91
CA ALA A 34 10.33 -4.61 -16.77
C ALA A 34 10.16 -3.28 -16.05
N GLN A 35 11.08 -2.93 -15.20
CA GLN A 35 11.26 -1.64 -14.51
C GLN A 35 9.99 -0.77 -14.46
N GLN A 36 9.20 -0.94 -13.42
CA GLN A 36 7.99 -0.15 -13.22
C GLN A 36 8.35 1.17 -12.55
N VAL A 37 7.81 2.27 -13.04
CA VAL A 37 7.84 3.54 -12.33
C VAL A 37 6.74 3.48 -11.25
N VAL A 38 7.15 3.36 -10.01
CA VAL A 38 6.27 3.18 -8.86
C VAL A 38 6.12 4.49 -8.11
N LEU A 39 4.90 4.94 -7.89
CA LEU A 39 4.61 6.05 -6.99
C LEU A 39 4.23 5.51 -5.62
N GLN A 40 4.97 5.88 -4.56
CA GLN A 40 4.42 5.81 -3.22
C GLN A 40 3.30 6.86 -3.10
N GLY A 41 2.05 6.40 -3.11
CA GLY A 41 0.87 7.26 -3.23
C GLY A 41 0.44 7.93 -1.92
N PHE A 42 1.28 7.94 -0.89
CA PHE A 42 0.98 8.47 0.43
C PHE A 42 2.23 9.02 1.13
N TRP A 43 2.04 9.74 2.21
CA TRP A 43 3.06 10.27 3.12
C TRP A 43 2.74 9.84 4.55
N TRP A 44 3.62 10.09 5.52
CA TRP A 44 3.49 9.53 6.87
C TRP A 44 2.14 9.78 7.54
N ASP A 45 1.70 11.02 7.55
CA ASP A 45 0.43 11.45 8.13
C ASP A 45 -0.64 11.72 7.07
N TYR A 46 -0.62 10.95 5.99
CA TYR A 46 -1.50 11.17 4.84
C TYR A 46 -2.95 11.38 5.30
N SER A 47 -3.45 12.55 4.95
CA SER A 47 -4.82 12.94 5.18
C SER A 47 -5.20 14.05 4.20
N ASN A 48 -6.48 14.19 3.92
CA ASN A 48 -6.97 15.30 3.13
C ASN A 48 -8.38 15.66 3.60
N ALA A 49 -8.62 16.92 3.93
CA ALA A 49 -9.89 17.38 4.48
C ALA A 49 -11.08 17.16 3.51
N ASN A 50 -10.81 17.10 2.19
CA ASN A 50 -11.82 16.80 1.18
C ASN A 50 -12.13 15.30 1.06
N TYR A 51 -11.29 14.45 1.65
CA TYR A 51 -11.39 12.99 1.63
C TYR A 51 -11.16 12.41 3.03
N PRO A 52 -11.92 12.80 4.04
CA PRO A 52 -11.70 12.34 5.40
C PRO A 52 -11.89 10.82 5.46
N ASN A 53 -10.87 10.09 5.95
CA ASN A 53 -10.84 8.62 5.94
C ASN A 53 -11.22 8.04 4.56
N GLY A 54 -10.66 8.61 3.51
CA GLY A 54 -11.04 8.29 2.13
C GLY A 54 -9.87 8.33 1.15
N TRP A 55 -8.67 7.87 1.57
CA TRP A 55 -7.51 7.85 0.69
C TRP A 55 -7.76 7.08 -0.62
N ALA A 56 -8.52 5.97 -0.58
CA ALA A 56 -8.85 5.22 -1.79
C ALA A 56 -9.64 6.06 -2.81
N ASN A 57 -10.51 6.95 -2.35
CA ASN A 57 -11.23 7.89 -3.19
C ASN A 57 -10.31 8.98 -3.74
N TYR A 58 -9.39 9.46 -2.92
CA TYR A 58 -8.39 10.43 -3.31
C TYR A 58 -7.51 9.91 -4.45
N ILE A 59 -6.95 8.70 -4.30
CA ILE A 59 -6.08 8.11 -5.32
C ILE A 59 -6.84 7.73 -6.60
N ALA A 60 -8.12 7.34 -6.48
CA ALA A 60 -8.99 7.09 -7.62
C ALA A 60 -9.21 8.36 -8.45
N ASP A 61 -9.39 9.51 -7.79
CA ASP A 61 -9.51 10.81 -8.46
C ASP A 61 -8.18 11.26 -9.09
N LEU A 62 -7.06 10.86 -8.53
CA LEU A 62 -5.72 11.15 -9.07
C LEU A 62 -5.34 10.24 -10.25
N ALA A 63 -5.93 9.05 -10.37
CA ALA A 63 -5.51 8.01 -11.31
C ALA A 63 -5.38 8.46 -12.78
N PRO A 64 -6.28 9.28 -13.36
CA PRO A 64 -6.12 9.77 -14.73
C PRO A 64 -4.85 10.62 -14.93
N ARG A 65 -4.47 11.43 -13.94
CA ARG A 65 -3.23 12.22 -13.98
C ARG A 65 -2.00 11.31 -13.88
N LEU A 66 -2.01 10.34 -12.99
CA LEU A 66 -0.92 9.36 -12.86
C LEU A 66 -0.72 8.58 -14.15
N LYS A 67 -1.82 8.17 -14.80
CA LYS A 67 -1.76 7.55 -16.13
C LYS A 67 -1.09 8.46 -17.16
N ALA A 68 -1.50 9.73 -17.23
CA ALA A 68 -0.96 10.71 -18.18
C ALA A 68 0.53 10.97 -17.95
N MET A 69 0.99 10.95 -16.69
CA MET A 69 2.39 11.10 -16.31
C MET A 69 3.23 9.87 -16.63
N GLY A 70 2.61 8.70 -16.86
CA GLY A 70 3.33 7.44 -17.13
C GLY A 70 3.70 6.63 -15.88
N ILE A 71 3.00 6.84 -14.75
CA ILE A 71 3.15 6.00 -13.56
C ILE A 71 2.65 4.59 -13.85
N ASP A 72 3.47 3.59 -13.57
CA ASP A 72 3.15 2.19 -13.82
C ASP A 72 2.40 1.54 -12.67
N ALA A 73 2.77 1.87 -11.44
CA ALA A 73 2.18 1.30 -10.25
C ALA A 73 2.06 2.34 -9.12
N VAL A 74 1.09 2.13 -8.24
CA VAL A 74 0.93 2.90 -7.01
C VAL A 74 1.13 1.98 -5.83
N TRP A 75 2.10 2.30 -4.97
CA TRP A 75 2.24 1.72 -3.65
C TRP A 75 1.26 2.40 -2.71
N MET A 76 0.32 1.59 -2.18
CA MET A 76 -0.74 1.98 -1.24
C MET A 76 -0.28 1.79 0.20
N PRO A 77 -0.78 2.61 1.15
CA PRO A 77 -0.55 2.35 2.57
C PRO A 77 -1.21 1.02 3.00
N PRO A 78 -0.88 0.48 4.19
CA PRO A 78 -1.58 -0.67 4.74
C PRO A 78 -3.07 -0.39 4.89
N THR A 79 -3.94 -1.33 4.49
CA THR A 79 -5.39 -1.11 4.37
C THR A 79 -6.23 -1.92 5.35
N ILE A 80 -5.60 -2.80 6.15
CA ILE A 80 -6.29 -3.58 7.18
C ILE A 80 -6.63 -2.74 8.42
N LYS A 81 -7.53 -3.24 9.25
CA LYS A 81 -7.94 -2.57 10.48
C LYS A 81 -6.76 -2.40 11.43
N ASN A 82 -6.54 -1.17 11.83
CA ASN A 82 -5.56 -0.80 12.86
C ASN A 82 -6.16 -0.70 14.26
N SER A 83 -5.29 -0.65 15.25
CA SER A 83 -5.64 -0.35 16.63
C SER A 83 -6.27 1.05 16.81
N ASN A 84 -5.96 1.97 15.90
CA ASN A 84 -6.49 3.32 15.79
C ASN A 84 -6.72 3.69 14.31
N GLN A 85 -7.22 4.90 14.03
CA GLN A 85 -7.33 5.41 12.67
C GLN A 85 -6.00 6.00 12.14
N GLY A 86 -4.89 5.40 12.51
CA GLY A 86 -3.54 5.79 12.11
C GLY A 86 -3.19 5.45 10.66
N ASN A 87 -1.90 5.56 10.37
CA ASN A 87 -1.35 5.41 9.01
C ASN A 87 -1.34 3.98 8.44
N GLY A 88 -1.66 2.97 9.23
CA GLY A 88 -1.73 1.58 8.76
C GLY A 88 -0.76 0.63 9.45
N TYR A 89 0.24 1.15 10.16
CA TYR A 89 1.33 0.34 10.72
C TYR A 89 1.08 -0.17 12.15
N SER A 90 -0.17 -0.18 12.60
CA SER A 90 -0.59 -0.78 13.88
C SER A 90 -1.69 -1.81 13.65
N PRO A 91 -1.39 -2.94 12.96
CA PRO A 91 -2.41 -3.89 12.51
C PRO A 91 -3.12 -4.55 13.68
N PHE A 92 -4.45 -4.57 13.64
CA PHE A 92 -5.31 -5.17 14.65
C PHE A 92 -6.05 -6.40 14.13
N ASP A 93 -6.78 -6.28 13.02
CA ASP A 93 -7.52 -7.38 12.40
C ASP A 93 -7.22 -7.46 10.91
N ASN A 94 -6.54 -8.53 10.53
CA ASN A 94 -6.09 -8.80 9.18
C ASN A 94 -7.26 -8.98 8.19
N TYR A 95 -8.41 -9.47 8.66
CA TYR A 95 -9.59 -9.73 7.82
C TYR A 95 -10.62 -8.59 7.79
N ASP A 96 -10.25 -7.42 8.35
CA ASP A 96 -11.08 -6.21 8.29
C ASP A 96 -10.45 -5.16 7.40
N LEU A 97 -11.05 -4.92 6.25
CA LEU A 97 -10.63 -3.92 5.27
C LEU A 97 -11.44 -2.61 5.38
N GLY A 98 -11.97 -2.31 6.55
CA GLY A 98 -12.87 -1.18 6.77
C GLY A 98 -14.34 -1.56 6.56
N ASP A 99 -14.69 -2.81 6.76
CA ASP A 99 -16.06 -3.33 6.64
C ASP A 99 -16.64 -3.82 7.97
N LYS A 100 -15.83 -3.90 9.03
CA LYS A 100 -16.27 -4.27 10.38
C LYS A 100 -16.12 -3.11 11.35
N TYR A 101 -17.13 -2.91 12.19
CA TYR A 101 -17.07 -1.88 13.22
C TYR A 101 -16.27 -2.39 14.42
N GLN A 102 -15.02 -1.97 14.49
CA GLN A 102 -14.08 -2.35 15.55
C GLN A 102 -13.25 -1.13 15.98
N LYS A 103 -12.70 -1.15 17.20
CA LYS A 103 -11.84 -0.07 17.71
C LYS A 103 -12.47 1.33 17.63
N GLY A 104 -13.81 1.37 17.61
CA GLY A 104 -14.55 2.63 17.55
C GLY A 104 -14.82 3.19 16.15
N PHE A 105 -14.40 2.51 15.08
CA PHE A 105 -14.60 2.99 13.72
C PHE A 105 -14.88 1.84 12.74
N LEU A 106 -15.59 2.17 11.67
CA LEU A 106 -15.85 1.25 10.57
C LEU A 106 -14.74 1.35 9.50
N ALA A 107 -14.63 2.51 8.87
CA ALA A 107 -13.64 2.77 7.83
C ALA A 107 -12.23 2.88 8.41
N THR A 108 -11.23 2.34 7.73
CA THR A 108 -9.83 2.66 7.98
C THR A 108 -9.51 4.07 7.48
N ARG A 109 -8.30 4.56 7.64
CA ARG A 109 -7.87 5.84 7.02
C ARG A 109 -7.93 5.78 5.49
N VAL A 110 -7.77 4.60 4.92
CA VAL A 110 -7.88 4.38 3.47
C VAL A 110 -9.32 4.52 2.97
N GLY A 111 -10.29 4.17 3.79
CA GLY A 111 -11.71 4.17 3.47
C GLY A 111 -12.41 2.92 3.99
N ASN A 112 -13.65 2.72 3.57
CA ASN A 112 -14.32 1.45 3.76
C ASN A 112 -13.93 0.45 2.67
N LYS A 113 -14.26 -0.82 2.86
CA LYS A 113 -13.90 -1.90 1.94
C LYS A 113 -14.38 -1.67 0.50
N ASP A 114 -15.62 -1.21 0.31
CA ASP A 114 -16.15 -0.94 -1.03
C ASP A 114 -15.37 0.19 -1.74
N GLU A 115 -14.99 1.23 -1.00
CA GLU A 115 -14.17 2.33 -1.51
C GLU A 115 -12.76 1.87 -1.89
N LEU A 116 -12.13 1.04 -1.05
CA LEU A 116 -10.84 0.42 -1.33
C LEU A 116 -10.90 -0.40 -2.63
N LEU A 117 -11.86 -1.33 -2.73
CA LEU A 117 -12.00 -2.21 -3.90
C LEU A 117 -12.28 -1.42 -5.17
N ARG A 118 -13.10 -0.35 -5.09
CA ARG A 118 -13.33 0.58 -6.19
C ARG A 118 -12.05 1.33 -6.57
N GLY A 119 -11.28 1.82 -5.62
CA GLY A 119 -10.02 2.51 -5.88
C GLY A 119 -9.04 1.64 -6.67
N VAL A 120 -8.88 0.38 -6.27
CA VAL A 120 -8.08 -0.62 -7.00
C VAL A 120 -8.61 -0.81 -8.43
N ALA A 121 -9.92 -0.95 -8.60
CA ALA A 121 -10.52 -1.16 -9.92
C ALA A 121 -10.34 0.06 -10.85
N ILE A 122 -10.40 1.27 -10.32
CA ILE A 122 -10.16 2.51 -11.10
C ILE A 122 -8.69 2.63 -11.50
N LEU A 123 -7.75 2.29 -10.63
CA LEU A 123 -6.33 2.22 -10.98
C LEU A 123 -6.11 1.24 -12.14
N HIS A 124 -6.67 0.03 -12.06
CA HIS A 124 -6.61 -0.96 -13.13
C HIS A 124 -7.25 -0.46 -14.44
N ALA A 125 -8.38 0.21 -14.37
CA ALA A 125 -9.03 0.80 -15.55
C ALA A 125 -8.15 1.88 -16.21
N ASN A 126 -7.25 2.50 -15.45
CA ASN A 126 -6.22 3.41 -15.96
C ASN A 126 -4.93 2.71 -16.37
N GLY A 127 -4.83 1.38 -16.22
CA GLY A 127 -3.64 0.60 -16.54
C GLY A 127 -2.53 0.71 -15.48
N ILE A 128 -2.87 1.15 -14.27
CA ILE A 128 -1.95 1.32 -13.15
C ILE A 128 -2.06 0.09 -12.24
N ASP A 129 -0.93 -0.53 -11.97
CA ASP A 129 -0.85 -1.64 -11.02
C ASP A 129 -0.93 -1.14 -9.57
N VAL A 130 -1.33 -2.02 -8.68
CA VAL A 130 -1.44 -1.73 -7.24
C VAL A 130 -0.43 -2.56 -6.47
N VAL A 131 0.45 -1.89 -5.75
CA VAL A 131 1.40 -2.49 -4.80
C VAL A 131 0.85 -2.27 -3.39
N GLN A 132 0.48 -3.36 -2.73
CA GLN A 132 -0.11 -3.33 -1.39
C GLN A 132 0.97 -3.36 -0.32
N ASP A 133 0.91 -2.44 0.64
CA ASP A 133 1.75 -2.48 1.83
C ASP A 133 1.25 -3.56 2.78
N ILE A 134 2.16 -4.44 3.22
CA ILE A 134 1.86 -5.61 4.04
C ILE A 134 2.70 -5.56 5.32
N VAL A 135 2.04 -5.46 6.46
CA VAL A 135 2.66 -5.51 7.79
C VAL A 135 2.47 -6.90 8.37
N LEU A 136 3.56 -7.62 8.56
CA LEU A 136 3.60 -9.01 9.04
C LEU A 136 4.40 -9.17 10.32
N ASN A 137 5.15 -8.15 10.72
CA ASN A 137 6.04 -8.26 11.87
C ASN A 137 5.28 -8.33 13.19
N HIS A 138 4.23 -7.55 13.36
CA HIS A 138 3.57 -7.32 14.64
C HIS A 138 2.06 -7.15 14.53
N ASN A 139 1.37 -7.24 15.66
CA ASN A 139 0.00 -6.77 15.85
C ASN A 139 -0.05 -5.75 16.99
N ASP A 140 -1.07 -4.91 17.01
CA ASP A 140 -1.25 -3.88 18.03
C ASP A 140 -2.70 -3.78 18.51
N GLY A 141 -2.91 -3.26 19.73
CA GLY A 141 -4.22 -2.89 20.24
C GLY A 141 -5.06 -4.04 20.79
N ALA A 142 -4.45 -5.09 21.35
CA ALA A 142 -5.12 -6.28 21.84
C ALA A 142 -6.11 -6.04 23.00
N GLY A 143 -6.04 -4.93 23.70
CA GLY A 143 -6.91 -4.65 24.82
C GLY A 143 -6.20 -4.20 26.08
N SER A 144 -6.93 -4.05 27.17
CA SER A 144 -6.40 -3.66 28.48
C SER A 144 -6.76 -4.64 29.58
N ALA A 145 -5.91 -4.77 30.59
CA ALA A 145 -6.05 -5.72 31.67
C ALA A 145 -7.38 -5.64 32.45
N ASN A 146 -7.95 -4.46 32.51
CA ASN A 146 -9.16 -4.17 33.29
C ASN A 146 -10.39 -3.81 32.42
N GLY A 147 -10.30 -4.00 31.11
CA GLY A 147 -11.37 -3.63 30.20
C GLY A 147 -11.61 -2.13 30.06
N ALA A 148 -10.67 -1.29 30.45
CA ALA A 148 -10.80 0.15 30.36
C ALA A 148 -11.04 0.61 28.91
N GLY A 149 -11.93 1.59 28.71
CA GLY A 149 -12.25 2.11 27.37
C GLY A 149 -13.04 1.15 26.48
N GLY A 150 -13.71 0.12 27.05
CA GLY A 150 -14.44 -0.88 26.28
C GLY A 150 -13.54 -1.93 25.62
N GLN A 151 -12.28 -2.00 26.05
CA GLN A 151 -11.32 -3.00 25.64
C GLN A 151 -11.65 -4.36 26.26
N ASP A 152 -11.29 -5.42 25.56
CA ASP A 152 -11.51 -6.77 26.07
C ASP A 152 -10.40 -7.20 27.01
N PRO A 153 -10.69 -7.46 28.31
CA PRO A 153 -9.67 -7.95 29.25
C PRO A 153 -9.03 -9.27 28.84
N ALA A 154 -9.76 -10.14 28.13
CA ALA A 154 -9.24 -11.41 27.64
C ALA A 154 -8.24 -11.23 26.48
N ALA A 155 -8.25 -10.07 25.83
CA ALA A 155 -7.35 -9.71 24.75
C ALA A 155 -6.14 -8.89 25.22
N TYR A 156 -5.97 -8.72 26.53
CA TYR A 156 -4.87 -7.92 27.08
C TYR A 156 -3.50 -8.47 26.72
N GLU A 157 -2.61 -7.56 26.36
CA GLU A 157 -1.22 -7.85 26.01
C GLU A 157 -0.38 -8.11 27.27
N ASP A 158 -0.41 -9.32 27.76
CA ASP A 158 0.40 -9.77 28.90
C ASP A 158 1.32 -10.91 28.48
N PHE A 159 2.57 -10.60 28.22
CA PHE A 159 3.60 -11.57 27.86
C PHE A 159 4.02 -12.46 29.02
N THR A 160 3.66 -12.10 30.25
CA THR A 160 4.08 -12.84 31.47
C THR A 160 3.10 -13.93 31.87
N THR A 161 1.91 -13.94 31.29
CA THR A 161 0.85 -14.90 31.63
C THR A 161 0.47 -15.77 30.45
N SER A 162 -0.15 -16.91 30.71
CA SER A 162 -0.70 -17.80 29.70
C SER A 162 -2.02 -17.33 29.10
N LYS A 163 -2.41 -16.08 29.30
CA LYS A 163 -3.63 -15.51 28.75
C LYS A 163 -3.54 -15.41 27.24
N TYR A 164 -4.68 -15.56 26.59
CA TYR A 164 -4.79 -15.37 25.15
C TYR A 164 -4.60 -13.91 24.76
N LYS A 165 -3.77 -13.68 23.80
CA LYS A 165 -3.66 -12.41 23.11
C LYS A 165 -4.62 -12.40 21.94
N ASN A 166 -5.83 -12.03 22.23
CA ASN A 166 -6.89 -12.07 21.26
C ASN A 166 -7.06 -10.68 20.63
N PHE A 167 -6.49 -10.49 19.47
CA PHE A 167 -6.80 -9.37 18.60
C PHE A 167 -8.17 -9.65 17.99
N ARG A 168 -9.21 -9.40 18.76
CA ARG A 168 -10.55 -9.71 18.38
C ARG A 168 -11.39 -8.46 18.22
N TYR A 169 -12.46 -8.61 17.52
CA TYR A 169 -13.53 -7.67 17.46
C TYR A 169 -14.01 -7.32 18.88
N VAL A 170 -13.86 -6.06 19.26
CA VAL A 170 -14.39 -5.53 20.49
C VAL A 170 -15.71 -4.86 20.20
N SER A 171 -16.80 -5.44 20.69
CA SER A 171 -18.11 -4.81 20.63
C SER A 171 -18.05 -3.47 21.35
N TYR A 172 -18.59 -2.46 20.73
CA TYR A 172 -18.50 -1.12 21.19
C TYR A 172 -19.26 -0.88 22.51
N GLY A 173 -18.57 -0.36 23.51
CA GLY A 173 -19.15 0.20 24.73
C GLY A 173 -19.44 -0.79 25.86
N THR A 174 -19.78 -2.04 25.62
CA THR A 174 -19.91 -3.09 26.63
C THR A 174 -19.67 -4.42 25.97
N PRO A 175 -18.82 -5.31 26.49
CA PRO A 175 -18.84 -6.70 26.06
C PRO A 175 -20.30 -7.14 26.14
N ALA A 176 -20.86 -7.65 25.04
CA ALA A 176 -22.21 -8.17 25.10
C ALA A 176 -22.26 -9.17 26.24
N ALA A 177 -23.24 -9.04 27.14
CA ALA A 177 -23.39 -9.95 28.28
C ALA A 177 -23.53 -11.44 27.84
N ASP A 178 -23.72 -11.65 26.54
CA ASP A 178 -23.84 -12.93 25.85
C ASP A 178 -22.62 -13.32 25.01
N GLU A 179 -21.45 -12.69 25.19
CA GLU A 179 -20.24 -13.07 24.49
C GLU A 179 -19.84 -14.50 24.82
N THR A 180 -20.17 -15.42 23.92
CA THR A 180 -19.77 -16.81 24.00
C THR A 180 -18.45 -17.05 23.25
N ALA A 181 -17.75 -18.14 23.55
CA ALA A 181 -16.56 -18.51 22.79
C ALA A 181 -16.83 -18.67 21.28
N ALA A 182 -18.02 -19.13 20.91
CA ALA A 182 -18.43 -19.24 19.51
C ALA A 182 -18.63 -17.86 18.85
N ASN A 183 -19.30 -16.92 19.54
CA ASN A 183 -19.46 -15.55 19.06
C ASN A 183 -18.12 -14.82 18.95
N TYR A 184 -17.25 -15.08 19.91
CA TYR A 184 -15.91 -14.56 19.92
C TYR A 184 -15.11 -15.03 18.69
N LEU A 185 -15.07 -16.33 18.44
CA LEU A 185 -14.37 -16.91 17.28
C LEU A 185 -14.94 -16.38 15.96
N ALA A 186 -16.25 -16.19 15.87
CA ALA A 186 -16.89 -15.63 14.68
C ALA A 186 -16.47 -14.17 14.40
N ARG A 187 -16.01 -13.44 15.43
CA ARG A 187 -15.62 -12.02 15.33
C ARG A 187 -14.14 -11.76 15.50
N SER A 188 -13.33 -12.78 15.69
CA SER A 188 -11.92 -12.64 16.09
C SER A 188 -10.94 -12.58 14.93
N GLY A 189 -11.38 -12.15 13.75
CA GLY A 189 -10.50 -12.10 12.61
C GLY A 189 -10.06 -13.49 12.12
N ARG A 190 -10.96 -14.48 12.26
CA ARG A 190 -10.86 -15.85 11.74
C ARG A 190 -10.00 -16.82 12.54
N PHE A 191 -9.09 -16.36 13.34
CA PHE A 191 -8.26 -17.24 14.18
C PHE A 191 -7.85 -16.56 15.46
N SER A 192 -7.78 -17.37 16.53
CA SER A 192 -7.37 -16.89 17.86
C SER A 192 -5.86 -16.86 17.99
N LYS A 193 -5.38 -15.91 18.78
CA LYS A 193 -3.96 -15.76 19.13
C LYS A 193 -3.80 -15.84 20.66
N ASN A 194 -2.70 -16.37 21.11
CA ASN A 194 -2.32 -16.36 22.50
C ASN A 194 -0.90 -15.83 22.71
N TRP A 195 -0.44 -15.76 23.95
CA TRP A 195 0.87 -15.23 24.26
C TRP A 195 2.04 -15.97 23.56
N GLN A 196 1.88 -17.24 23.21
CA GLN A 196 2.88 -18.04 22.50
C GLN A 196 2.99 -17.69 21.01
N ASN A 197 2.02 -16.97 20.47
CA ASN A 197 2.05 -16.49 19.10
C ASN A 197 2.88 -15.21 18.91
N PHE A 198 3.47 -14.69 19.99
CA PHE A 198 4.23 -13.45 19.98
C PHE A 198 5.59 -13.60 20.66
N ASN A 199 6.54 -12.74 20.27
CA ASN A 199 7.89 -12.63 20.83
C ASN A 199 8.12 -11.24 21.46
N PRO A 200 8.97 -11.12 22.47
CA PRO A 200 9.46 -12.21 23.32
C PRO A 200 8.36 -12.69 24.26
N ASN A 201 8.47 -13.93 24.73
CA ASN A 201 7.58 -14.49 25.75
C ASN A 201 8.37 -15.47 26.65
N PRO A 202 7.83 -15.88 27.81
CA PRO A 202 8.55 -16.78 28.75
C PRO A 202 8.96 -18.12 28.16
N GLY A 203 8.26 -18.60 27.13
CA GLY A 203 8.60 -19.88 26.48
C GLY A 203 9.45 -19.70 25.22
N ASN A 204 9.54 -18.49 24.71
CA ASN A 204 10.32 -18.16 23.52
C ASN A 204 10.83 -16.72 23.59
N ASN A 205 11.99 -16.57 24.14
CA ASN A 205 12.71 -15.29 24.16
C ASN A 205 13.79 -15.22 23.06
N THR A 206 13.83 -16.19 22.17
CA THR A 206 14.74 -16.17 21.04
C THR A 206 14.32 -15.09 20.06
N THR A 207 15.25 -14.20 19.83
CA THR A 207 15.19 -13.21 18.79
C THR A 207 16.10 -13.68 17.68
N SER A 208 15.62 -13.88 16.48
CA SER A 208 16.47 -14.09 15.32
C SER A 208 16.74 -12.76 14.64
N GLY A 209 17.99 -12.44 14.44
CA GLY A 209 18.36 -11.15 13.85
C GLY A 209 18.04 -9.97 14.75
N ASP A 210 17.35 -8.98 14.22
CA ASP A 210 17.01 -7.72 14.89
C ASP A 210 15.59 -7.74 15.54
N GLN A 211 15.10 -8.89 15.87
CA GLN A 211 13.77 -9.09 16.45
C GLN A 211 13.68 -8.71 17.93
N ASN A 212 14.41 -7.69 18.34
CA ASN A 212 14.62 -7.40 19.75
C ASN A 212 13.60 -6.46 20.34
N ALA A 213 12.82 -5.80 19.54
CA ALA A 213 12.09 -4.69 20.09
C ALA A 213 10.62 -4.85 19.78
N VAL A 214 9.82 -4.77 20.80
CA VAL A 214 8.42 -4.38 20.71
C VAL A 214 8.39 -2.91 20.30
N LEU A 215 8.69 -2.62 19.02
CA LEU A 215 8.77 -1.25 18.53
C LEU A 215 7.40 -0.65 18.33
N PHE A 216 6.45 -1.45 17.80
CA PHE A 216 5.14 -0.97 17.39
C PHE A 216 3.99 -1.79 17.99
N GLY A 217 4.28 -2.93 18.55
CA GLY A 217 3.36 -3.92 19.09
C GLY A 217 4.07 -5.24 19.30
N PRO A 218 3.40 -6.27 19.84
CA PRO A 218 4.02 -7.56 19.99
C PRO A 218 4.35 -8.21 18.66
N ASP A 219 5.61 -8.60 18.49
CA ASP A 219 6.09 -9.28 17.28
C ASP A 219 5.48 -10.66 17.13
N ILE A 220 5.05 -11.00 15.93
CA ILE A 220 4.47 -12.31 15.64
C ILE A 220 5.58 -13.37 15.60
N SER A 221 5.35 -14.48 16.31
CA SER A 221 6.27 -15.61 16.35
C SER A 221 6.05 -16.56 15.17
N TYR A 222 6.92 -16.49 14.16
CA TYR A 222 6.96 -17.40 13.02
C TYR A 222 7.90 -18.58 13.27
N TYR A 223 7.61 -19.32 14.32
CA TYR A 223 8.44 -20.49 14.66
C TYR A 223 8.33 -21.60 13.59
N ASN A 224 9.45 -22.24 13.32
CA ASN A 224 9.51 -23.47 12.53
C ASN A 224 10.54 -24.41 13.15
N GLY A 225 10.08 -25.53 13.72
CA GLY A 225 10.93 -26.54 14.32
C GLY A 225 12.05 -27.08 13.42
N SER A 226 11.88 -26.98 12.11
CA SER A 226 12.88 -27.40 11.12
C SER A 226 14.10 -26.48 11.05
N TYR A 227 14.01 -25.27 11.59
CA TYR A 227 15.09 -24.26 11.51
C TYR A 227 15.84 -24.06 12.85
N GLY A 228 15.80 -25.04 13.74
CA GLY A 228 16.63 -25.05 14.93
C GLY A 228 16.27 -24.01 16.00
N GLN A 229 15.12 -23.40 15.93
CA GLN A 229 14.55 -22.62 17.04
C GLN A 229 14.05 -23.59 18.11
N SER A 230 15.02 -24.18 18.78
CA SER A 230 14.85 -25.38 19.60
C SER A 230 14.15 -25.17 20.91
N SER A 231 13.87 -23.94 21.30
CA SER A 231 13.40 -23.67 22.66
C SER A 231 11.90 -23.89 22.83
N ASN A 232 11.25 -24.48 21.86
CA ASN A 232 9.80 -24.42 21.79
C ASN A 232 9.05 -25.72 22.03
N ALA A 233 9.53 -26.54 22.90
CA ALA A 233 8.68 -27.58 23.51
C ALA A 233 7.41 -27.02 24.19
N THR A 234 7.45 -25.74 24.54
CA THR A 234 6.32 -25.00 25.16
C THR A 234 5.58 -24.09 24.15
N PHE A 235 6.07 -23.99 22.93
CA PHE A 235 5.44 -23.17 21.90
C PHE A 235 4.11 -23.79 21.52
N ASN A 236 3.06 -23.22 22.02
CA ASN A 236 1.68 -23.52 21.73
C ASN A 236 1.40 -24.97 21.32
N PRO A 237 1.47 -25.95 22.23
CA PRO A 237 1.27 -27.36 21.91
C PRO A 237 -0.12 -27.65 21.31
N VAL A 238 -1.09 -26.74 21.50
CA VAL A 238 -2.47 -26.89 20.99
C VAL A 238 -2.56 -26.42 19.54
N GLN A 239 -1.83 -25.35 19.18
CA GLN A 239 -1.92 -24.77 17.83
C GLN A 239 -0.81 -25.28 16.89
N GLY A 240 0.27 -25.81 17.43
CA GLY A 240 1.43 -26.28 16.66
C GLY A 240 2.40 -25.17 16.26
N ALA A 241 3.61 -25.56 15.91
CA ALA A 241 4.73 -24.65 15.63
C ALA A 241 4.49 -23.71 14.44
N ASP A 242 3.78 -24.20 13.42
CA ASP A 242 3.55 -23.46 12.18
C ASP A 242 2.23 -22.67 12.17
N TYR A 243 1.54 -22.59 13.28
CA TYR A 243 0.20 -22.04 13.34
C TYR A 243 0.12 -20.61 12.77
N MET A 244 0.91 -19.68 13.28
CA MET A 244 0.90 -18.29 12.81
C MET A 244 1.32 -18.17 11.35
N ARG A 245 2.36 -18.90 10.93
CA ARG A 245 2.79 -18.90 9.54
C ARG A 245 1.69 -19.40 8.60
N ASN A 246 0.99 -20.46 8.97
CA ASN A 246 -0.13 -20.97 8.18
C ASN A 246 -1.30 -19.97 8.12
N LYS A 247 -1.62 -19.31 9.24
CA LYS A 247 -2.73 -18.35 9.30
C LYS A 247 -2.45 -17.06 8.54
N GLU A 248 -1.25 -16.53 8.63
CA GLU A 248 -0.85 -15.36 7.84
C GLU A 248 -0.76 -15.68 6.34
N ARG A 249 -0.34 -16.90 5.97
CA ARG A 249 -0.38 -17.37 4.59
C ARG A 249 -1.81 -17.44 4.03
N GLU A 250 -2.73 -18.05 4.78
CA GLU A 250 -4.16 -18.10 4.43
C GLU A 250 -4.73 -16.69 4.25
N TRP A 251 -4.40 -15.78 5.17
CA TRP A 251 -4.81 -14.39 5.09
C TRP A 251 -4.27 -13.70 3.85
N LEU A 252 -2.98 -13.81 3.55
CA LEU A 252 -2.38 -13.15 2.38
C LEU A 252 -3.02 -13.61 1.06
N ILE A 253 -3.31 -14.92 0.93
CA ILE A 253 -4.01 -15.47 -0.24
C ILE A 253 -5.42 -14.89 -0.34
N TRP A 254 -6.16 -14.86 0.78
CA TRP A 254 -7.48 -14.24 0.84
C TRP A 254 -7.41 -12.76 0.46
N TYR A 255 -6.46 -12.03 1.04
CA TYR A 255 -6.31 -10.60 0.83
C TYR A 255 -6.01 -10.26 -0.64
N LYS A 256 -5.10 -10.99 -1.26
CA LYS A 256 -4.83 -10.85 -2.70
C LYS A 256 -6.08 -11.06 -3.54
N LYS A 257 -6.83 -12.12 -3.28
CA LYS A 257 -8.05 -12.45 -4.01
C LYS A 257 -9.15 -11.41 -3.78
N GLN A 258 -9.30 -10.93 -2.54
CA GLN A 258 -10.30 -9.95 -2.18
C GLN A 258 -9.99 -8.56 -2.76
N ALA A 259 -8.77 -8.06 -2.59
CA ALA A 259 -8.41 -6.72 -3.00
C ALA A 259 -7.98 -6.63 -4.48
N GLY A 260 -7.41 -7.69 -5.04
CA GLY A 260 -7.00 -7.73 -6.44
C GLY A 260 -5.67 -7.03 -6.73
N PHE A 261 -4.83 -6.74 -5.73
CA PHE A 261 -3.56 -6.04 -5.93
C PHE A 261 -2.55 -6.85 -6.78
N ASP A 262 -1.54 -6.20 -7.36
CA ASP A 262 -0.60 -6.76 -8.35
C ASP A 262 0.78 -7.03 -7.82
N GLY A 263 1.12 -6.43 -6.70
CA GLY A 263 2.40 -6.57 -6.06
C GLY A 263 2.32 -6.26 -4.57
N VAL A 264 3.43 -6.42 -3.87
CA VAL A 264 3.53 -6.19 -2.42
C VAL A 264 4.77 -5.38 -2.07
N ARG A 265 4.61 -4.49 -1.11
CA ARG A 265 5.69 -3.96 -0.29
C ARG A 265 5.58 -4.60 1.08
N LEU A 266 6.67 -5.15 1.54
CA LEU A 266 6.75 -5.93 2.77
C LEU A 266 7.45 -5.08 3.82
N ASP A 267 6.69 -4.72 4.85
CA ASP A 267 7.13 -3.88 5.94
C ASP A 267 8.13 -4.60 6.84
N ALA A 268 9.16 -3.88 7.30
CA ALA A 268 10.05 -4.27 8.39
C ALA A 268 10.63 -5.70 8.28
N VAL A 269 10.97 -6.16 7.06
CA VAL A 269 11.40 -7.55 6.82
C VAL A 269 12.71 -7.93 7.52
N LYS A 270 13.42 -6.95 8.06
CA LYS A 270 14.60 -7.13 8.90
C LYS A 270 14.25 -7.78 10.24
N HIS A 271 13.03 -7.63 10.72
CA HIS A 271 12.60 -7.92 12.08
C HIS A 271 11.96 -9.30 12.25
N PHE A 272 11.78 -10.08 11.19
CA PHE A 272 11.26 -11.45 11.28
C PHE A 272 11.95 -12.41 10.30
N PRO A 273 11.82 -13.74 10.49
CA PRO A 273 12.62 -14.72 9.77
C PRO A 273 12.37 -14.73 8.25
N ALA A 274 13.45 -14.73 7.45
CA ALA A 274 13.38 -14.77 5.99
C ALA A 274 12.67 -16.03 5.46
N PHE A 275 12.76 -17.18 6.16
CA PHE A 275 12.04 -18.39 5.74
C PHE A 275 10.51 -18.23 5.77
N ALA A 276 9.98 -17.45 6.72
CA ALA A 276 8.55 -17.17 6.77
C ALA A 276 8.15 -16.27 5.59
N MET A 277 8.98 -15.29 5.28
CA MET A 277 8.76 -14.41 4.12
C MET A 277 8.85 -15.19 2.80
N GLU A 278 9.81 -16.09 2.66
CA GLU A 278 9.91 -16.95 1.45
C GLU A 278 8.66 -17.78 1.25
N ASP A 279 8.16 -18.42 2.33
CA ASP A 279 6.93 -19.19 2.31
C ASP A 279 5.70 -18.34 1.91
N PHE A 280 5.57 -17.13 2.45
CA PHE A 280 4.49 -16.20 2.09
C PHE A 280 4.56 -15.79 0.61
N LEU A 281 5.73 -15.41 0.15
CA LEU A 281 5.96 -15.02 -1.25
C LEU A 281 5.70 -16.18 -2.21
N TYR A 282 6.20 -17.38 -1.88
CA TYR A 282 5.93 -18.57 -2.68
C TYR A 282 4.43 -18.81 -2.84
N ASN A 283 3.68 -18.75 -1.75
CA ASN A 283 2.26 -19.02 -1.75
C ASN A 283 1.44 -17.90 -2.42
N LEU A 284 1.82 -16.65 -2.25
CA LEU A 284 1.24 -15.55 -3.00
C LEU A 284 1.45 -15.75 -4.50
N GLN A 285 2.65 -16.10 -4.91
CA GLN A 285 3.01 -16.30 -6.30
C GLN A 285 2.33 -17.53 -6.92
N SER A 286 2.21 -18.61 -6.17
CA SER A 286 1.73 -19.89 -6.68
C SER A 286 0.22 -20.10 -6.49
N ASN A 287 -0.36 -19.64 -5.38
CA ASN A 287 -1.70 -20.01 -4.94
C ASN A 287 -2.72 -18.88 -4.96
N ALA A 288 -2.29 -17.63 -5.14
CA ALA A 288 -3.18 -16.49 -5.13
C ALA A 288 -3.65 -16.03 -6.52
N GLY A 289 -3.42 -16.84 -7.55
CA GLY A 289 -3.91 -16.59 -8.91
C GLY A 289 -3.06 -15.64 -9.74
N TRP A 290 -1.78 -15.43 -9.39
CA TRP A 290 -0.84 -14.83 -10.30
C TRP A 290 -0.42 -15.80 -11.39
N ALA A 291 -0.35 -15.32 -12.63
CA ALA A 291 0.14 -16.14 -13.74
C ALA A 291 1.63 -16.49 -13.56
N ASN A 292 2.03 -17.64 -14.08
CA ASN A 292 3.43 -18.12 -14.13
C ASN A 292 4.11 -18.19 -12.75
N GLY A 293 3.39 -18.62 -11.73
CA GLY A 293 3.94 -18.75 -10.39
C GLY A 293 4.45 -17.42 -9.83
N GLY A 294 3.92 -16.29 -10.33
CA GLY A 294 4.26 -14.96 -9.86
C GLY A 294 5.64 -14.45 -10.28
N ALA A 295 6.25 -15.03 -11.30
CA ALA A 295 7.50 -14.50 -11.86
C ALA A 295 7.40 -13.02 -12.27
N THR A 296 6.19 -12.55 -12.54
CA THR A 296 5.87 -11.16 -12.89
C THR A 296 5.34 -10.34 -11.71
N MET A 297 5.18 -10.91 -10.53
CA MET A 297 4.72 -10.20 -9.35
C MET A 297 5.78 -9.22 -8.87
N TYR A 298 5.39 -7.95 -8.73
CA TYR A 298 6.23 -6.98 -8.05
C TYR A 298 6.28 -7.30 -6.55
N ALA A 299 7.47 -7.42 -5.98
CA ALA A 299 7.65 -7.62 -4.55
C ALA A 299 8.91 -6.92 -4.07
N VAL A 300 8.78 -6.08 -3.05
CA VAL A 300 9.89 -5.34 -2.44
C VAL A 300 9.82 -5.43 -0.92
N GLY A 301 10.95 -5.77 -0.29
CA GLY A 301 11.10 -5.78 1.16
C GLY A 301 11.78 -4.51 1.66
N GLU A 302 11.30 -4.00 2.78
CA GLU A 302 11.96 -2.93 3.48
C GLU A 302 13.01 -3.49 4.43
N TRP A 303 14.26 -3.36 4.04
CA TRP A 303 15.40 -3.68 4.90
C TRP A 303 16.33 -2.47 4.95
N VAL A 304 16.39 -1.80 6.09
CA VAL A 304 17.33 -0.69 6.30
C VAL A 304 18.71 -1.27 6.60
N GLY A 305 19.64 -1.15 5.65
CA GLY A 305 20.97 -1.70 5.77
C GLY A 305 21.83 -1.48 4.54
N GLY A 306 23.08 -1.90 4.63
CA GLY A 306 24.04 -1.81 3.53
C GLY A 306 23.85 -2.87 2.45
N SER A 307 24.49 -2.70 1.30
CA SER A 307 24.37 -3.52 0.09
C SER A 307 24.46 -5.04 0.37
N ALA A 308 25.45 -5.47 1.17
CA ALA A 308 25.64 -6.89 1.49
C ALA A 308 24.44 -7.51 2.24
N GLN A 309 23.82 -6.75 3.15
CA GLN A 309 22.65 -7.20 3.91
C GLN A 309 21.41 -7.29 3.00
N LEU A 310 21.24 -6.31 2.13
CA LEU A 310 20.15 -6.31 1.14
C LEU A 310 20.26 -7.51 0.19
N ASP A 311 21.47 -7.76 -0.32
CA ASP A 311 21.74 -8.90 -1.19
C ASP A 311 21.55 -10.24 -0.49
N GLN A 312 21.95 -10.35 0.78
CA GLN A 312 21.76 -11.56 1.57
C GLN A 312 20.27 -11.86 1.76
N TRP A 313 19.48 -10.87 2.14
CA TRP A 313 18.04 -11.09 2.31
C TRP A 313 17.35 -11.50 1.01
N CYS A 314 17.71 -10.91 -0.13
CA CYS A 314 17.20 -11.34 -1.44
C CYS A 314 17.51 -12.82 -1.69
N THR A 315 18.72 -13.28 -1.29
CA THR A 315 19.11 -14.69 -1.39
C THR A 315 18.26 -15.56 -0.46
N ASP A 316 18.06 -15.14 0.78
CA ASP A 316 17.34 -15.89 1.80
C ASP A 316 15.87 -16.11 1.44
N VAL A 317 15.26 -15.16 0.71
CA VAL A 317 13.90 -15.31 0.15
C VAL A 317 13.91 -15.91 -1.27
N GLN A 318 15.00 -16.54 -1.69
CA GLN A 318 15.13 -17.20 -2.99
C GLN A 318 14.84 -16.27 -4.20
N ASP A 319 15.27 -15.02 -4.12
CA ASP A 319 15.04 -13.98 -5.13
C ASP A 319 13.55 -13.73 -5.46
N ARG A 320 12.62 -14.11 -4.57
CA ARG A 320 11.19 -13.86 -4.77
C ARG A 320 10.80 -12.40 -4.60
N ALA A 321 11.62 -11.63 -3.90
CA ALA A 321 11.48 -10.19 -3.75
C ALA A 321 12.83 -9.49 -3.91
N GLY A 322 12.80 -8.23 -4.33
CA GLY A 322 13.91 -7.29 -4.16
C GLY A 322 13.80 -6.52 -2.86
N THR A 323 14.69 -5.55 -2.68
CA THR A 323 14.65 -4.60 -1.57
C THR A 323 14.61 -3.17 -2.08
N PHE A 324 14.16 -2.25 -1.22
CA PHE A 324 14.53 -0.85 -1.38
C PHE A 324 16.05 -0.72 -1.31
N ASP A 325 16.64 -0.02 -2.27
CA ASP A 325 18.10 0.14 -2.35
C ASP A 325 18.56 1.27 -1.41
N PHE A 326 18.57 0.97 -0.11
CA PHE A 326 19.05 1.91 0.92
C PHE A 326 20.52 2.26 0.72
N SER A 327 21.32 1.33 0.20
CA SER A 327 22.72 1.60 -0.11
C SER A 327 22.86 2.70 -1.17
N MET A 328 22.12 2.59 -2.28
CA MET A 328 22.08 3.63 -3.31
C MET A 328 21.53 4.96 -2.77
N ARG A 329 20.49 4.87 -1.94
CA ARG A 329 19.90 6.05 -1.29
C ARG A 329 20.91 6.78 -0.40
N ASP A 330 21.78 6.04 0.32
CA ASP A 330 22.83 6.66 1.14
C ASP A 330 23.85 7.42 0.28
N GLY A 331 24.20 6.89 -0.90
CA GLY A 331 25.00 7.61 -1.89
C GLY A 331 24.31 8.88 -2.40
N ILE A 332 23.03 8.78 -2.73
CA ILE A 332 22.21 9.92 -3.16
C ILE A 332 22.10 10.97 -2.04
N TYR A 333 21.88 10.56 -0.80
CA TYR A 333 21.89 11.46 0.36
C TYR A 333 23.23 12.19 0.49
N SER A 334 24.34 11.47 0.35
CA SER A 334 25.70 12.05 0.42
C SER A 334 25.94 13.06 -0.71
N MET A 335 25.44 12.79 -1.91
CA MET A 335 25.48 13.72 -3.05
C MET A 335 24.72 15.02 -2.76
N VAL A 336 23.50 14.91 -2.25
CA VAL A 336 22.67 16.09 -1.96
C VAL A 336 23.23 16.89 -0.78
N SER A 337 23.53 16.22 0.34
CA SER A 337 24.05 16.86 1.56
C SER A 337 25.47 17.38 1.43
N GLY A 338 26.28 16.81 0.54
CA GLY A 338 27.65 17.18 0.27
C GLY A 338 27.82 18.57 -0.38
N GLY A 339 26.73 19.12 -0.89
CA GLY A 339 26.70 20.50 -1.35
C GLY A 339 27.61 20.80 -2.54
N GLY A 340 27.87 19.80 -3.42
CA GLY A 340 28.82 19.91 -4.55
C GLY A 340 30.26 19.52 -4.21
N ASN A 341 30.51 19.03 -2.99
CA ASN A 341 31.79 18.43 -2.61
C ASN A 341 31.79 16.90 -2.71
N PHE A 342 30.66 16.31 -3.10
CA PHE A 342 30.55 14.88 -3.31
C PHE A 342 31.17 14.48 -4.64
N ASP A 343 31.93 13.40 -4.65
CA ASP A 343 32.47 12.84 -5.90
C ASP A 343 31.43 11.91 -6.55
N LEU A 344 30.71 12.41 -7.58
CA LEU A 344 29.75 11.66 -8.37
C LEU A 344 30.34 10.38 -8.95
N GLY A 345 31.66 10.33 -9.16
CA GLY A 345 32.35 9.14 -9.64
C GLY A 345 32.23 7.95 -8.71
N THR A 346 31.95 8.16 -7.43
CA THR A 346 31.78 7.11 -6.43
C THR A 346 30.36 6.54 -6.40
N LEU A 347 29.38 7.27 -6.90
CA LEU A 347 27.96 6.97 -6.75
C LEU A 347 27.56 5.57 -7.31
N PRO A 348 28.07 5.11 -8.45
CA PRO A 348 27.77 3.76 -8.95
C PRO A 348 28.19 2.63 -8.00
N GLY A 349 29.19 2.87 -7.13
CA GLY A 349 29.65 1.90 -6.12
C GLY A 349 28.66 1.66 -4.98
N TYR A 350 27.71 2.56 -4.77
CA TYR A 350 26.67 2.42 -3.72
C TYR A 350 25.55 1.48 -4.11
N GLN A 351 25.45 1.10 -5.38
CA GLN A 351 24.37 0.25 -5.86
C GLN A 351 24.45 -1.15 -5.26
N GLN A 352 23.30 -1.70 -4.94
CA GLN A 352 23.13 -3.08 -4.51
C GLN A 352 23.69 -4.06 -5.55
N GLY A 353 24.53 -5.00 -5.10
CA GLY A 353 25.25 -5.93 -5.99
C GLY A 353 24.35 -6.94 -6.66
N ARG A 354 23.37 -7.47 -5.93
CA ARG A 354 22.39 -8.47 -6.39
C ARG A 354 21.64 -8.02 -7.65
N ARG A 355 21.41 -6.74 -7.80
CA ARG A 355 20.82 -6.13 -8.98
C ARG A 355 21.56 -6.52 -10.28
N VAL A 356 22.89 -6.59 -10.23
CA VAL A 356 23.75 -6.94 -11.39
C VAL A 356 23.80 -8.45 -11.63
N VAL A 357 23.80 -9.23 -10.56
CA VAL A 357 23.86 -10.70 -10.62
C VAL A 357 22.64 -11.28 -11.31
N LEU A 358 21.50 -10.62 -11.18
CA LEU A 358 20.24 -11.07 -11.77
C LEU A 358 19.99 -10.56 -13.18
N THR A 359 21.01 -10.03 -13.86
CA THR A 359 20.91 -9.60 -15.25
C THR A 359 20.43 -10.75 -16.15
N GLY A 360 19.33 -10.55 -16.84
CA GLY A 360 18.64 -11.58 -17.62
C GLY A 360 17.59 -12.38 -16.86
N SER A 361 17.45 -12.19 -15.54
CA SER A 361 16.36 -12.71 -14.72
C SER A 361 15.21 -11.70 -14.64
N THR A 362 13.99 -12.18 -14.46
CA THR A 362 12.83 -11.31 -14.16
C THR A 362 12.98 -10.58 -12.81
N TYR A 363 13.89 -11.03 -11.96
CA TYR A 363 14.10 -10.51 -10.61
C TYR A 363 14.91 -9.21 -10.55
N VAL A 364 15.75 -8.94 -11.55
CA VAL A 364 16.55 -7.70 -11.58
C VAL A 364 15.70 -6.43 -11.46
N HIS A 365 14.46 -6.49 -11.92
CA HIS A 365 13.52 -5.35 -11.88
C HIS A 365 12.81 -5.17 -10.54
N ARG A 366 13.07 -6.03 -9.58
CA ARG A 366 12.47 -5.96 -8.23
C ARG A 366 13.29 -5.12 -7.24
N THR A 367 14.55 -4.81 -7.56
CA THR A 367 15.31 -3.80 -6.80
C THR A 367 14.66 -2.44 -6.98
N VAL A 368 14.49 -1.70 -5.89
CA VAL A 368 13.74 -0.45 -5.87
C VAL A 368 14.65 0.69 -5.40
N PRO A 369 15.35 1.38 -6.34
CA PRO A 369 16.03 2.61 -6.01
C PRO A 369 15.03 3.71 -5.66
N PHE A 370 15.34 4.55 -4.68
CA PHE A 370 14.47 5.63 -4.20
C PHE A 370 15.27 6.81 -3.63
N VAL A 371 14.65 7.96 -3.53
CA VAL A 371 15.21 9.18 -2.94
C VAL A 371 14.67 9.36 -1.52
N ASN A 372 13.37 9.62 -1.40
CA ASN A 372 12.66 9.71 -0.13
C ASN A 372 11.50 8.70 -0.07
N ASN A 373 11.05 8.44 1.14
CA ASN A 373 9.81 7.75 1.44
C ASN A 373 9.18 8.35 2.70
N HIS A 374 8.06 7.80 3.15
CA HIS A 374 7.31 8.27 4.32
C HIS A 374 8.08 8.13 5.65
N ASP A 375 9.11 7.31 5.70
CA ASP A 375 9.95 7.11 6.89
C ASP A 375 11.24 7.93 6.88
N THR A 376 11.72 8.29 5.71
CA THR A 376 12.92 9.12 5.58
C THR A 376 12.61 10.61 5.42
N PHE A 377 11.34 10.98 5.28
CA PHE A 377 10.92 12.36 5.15
C PHE A 377 9.63 12.61 5.92
N ARG A 378 9.74 13.28 7.05
CA ARG A 378 8.63 13.61 7.95
C ARG A 378 8.60 15.10 8.24
N PRO A 379 8.08 15.92 7.33
CA PRO A 379 8.02 17.35 7.52
C PRO A 379 7.08 17.73 8.66
N THR A 380 7.44 18.74 9.42
CA THR A 380 6.52 19.44 10.31
C THR A 380 5.76 20.52 9.54
N VAL A 381 4.52 20.75 9.90
CA VAL A 381 3.65 21.74 9.26
C VAL A 381 2.90 22.56 10.28
N ASP A 382 2.56 23.80 9.91
CA ASP A 382 1.67 24.65 10.69
C ASP A 382 0.18 24.24 10.50
N ALA A 383 -0.72 24.94 11.18
CA ALA A 383 -2.16 24.70 11.08
C ALA A 383 -2.74 24.91 9.66
N ASN A 384 -2.01 25.55 8.77
CA ASN A 384 -2.39 25.80 7.38
C ASN A 384 -1.78 24.75 6.41
N GLY A 385 -0.94 23.84 6.94
CA GLY A 385 -0.24 22.83 6.13
C GLY A 385 1.06 23.32 5.48
N ASN A 386 1.57 24.50 5.88
CA ASN A 386 2.86 24.97 5.39
C ASN A 386 4.01 24.28 6.13
N TYR A 387 5.07 23.95 5.41
CA TYR A 387 6.25 23.36 6.04
C TYR A 387 6.90 24.32 7.04
N THR A 388 7.18 23.82 8.24
CA THR A 388 7.84 24.57 9.33
C THR A 388 9.19 23.98 9.72
N GLY A 389 9.58 22.87 9.10
CA GLY A 389 10.82 22.14 9.36
C GLY A 389 10.64 20.63 9.21
N TRP A 390 11.50 19.89 9.90
CA TRP A 390 11.59 18.44 9.80
C TRP A 390 11.55 17.78 11.17
N ASN A 391 10.94 16.62 11.26
CA ASN A 391 10.94 15.81 12.47
C ASN A 391 12.05 14.76 12.41
N THR A 392 13.29 15.18 12.46
CA THR A 392 14.47 14.31 12.34
C THR A 392 14.55 13.24 13.42
N GLY A 393 13.92 13.44 14.58
CA GLY A 393 13.91 12.46 15.67
C GLY A 393 13.01 11.24 15.43
N SER A 394 12.16 11.29 14.39
CA SER A 394 11.29 10.17 14.03
C SER A 394 11.53 9.66 12.61
N GLU A 395 12.51 10.19 11.91
CA GLU A 395 12.94 9.68 10.59
C GLU A 395 13.84 8.45 10.76
N LEU A 396 13.60 7.45 9.91
CA LEU A 396 14.34 6.19 9.91
C LEU A 396 15.78 6.36 9.38
N ALA A 397 15.97 7.35 8.49
CA ALA A 397 17.25 7.77 7.95
C ALA A 397 17.19 9.27 7.65
N PRO A 398 18.34 9.98 7.55
CA PRO A 398 18.32 11.40 7.26
C PRO A 398 17.53 11.73 5.99
N HIS A 399 16.66 12.73 6.04
CA HIS A 399 15.87 13.16 4.89
C HIS A 399 16.75 13.81 3.81
N ILE A 400 16.26 13.74 2.56
CA ILE A 400 16.78 14.55 1.46
C ILE A 400 15.80 15.69 1.26
N ASP A 401 16.29 16.93 1.43
CA ASP A 401 15.44 18.11 1.33
C ASP A 401 14.80 18.21 -0.08
N PRO A 402 13.48 18.18 -0.20
CA PRO A 402 12.81 18.28 -1.49
C PRO A 402 12.99 19.66 -2.15
N PHE A 403 13.43 20.66 -1.40
CA PHE A 403 13.75 22.00 -1.91
C PHE A 403 15.21 22.15 -2.34
N ASP A 404 16.08 21.20 -2.03
CA ASP A 404 17.45 21.23 -2.54
C ASP A 404 17.46 21.05 -4.06
N PRO A 405 18.15 21.91 -4.80
CA PRO A 405 18.24 21.79 -6.27
C PRO A 405 18.81 20.45 -6.75
N ARG A 406 19.61 19.77 -5.92
CA ARG A 406 20.20 18.47 -6.22
C ARG A 406 19.19 17.32 -6.16
N LEU A 407 17.96 17.57 -5.71
CA LEU A 407 16.89 16.57 -5.83
C LEU A 407 16.63 16.19 -7.30
N SER A 408 16.74 17.14 -8.23
CA SER A 408 16.61 16.90 -9.67
C SER A 408 17.63 15.87 -10.20
N PRO A 409 18.95 16.07 -10.05
CA PRO A 409 19.94 15.08 -10.46
C PRO A 409 19.84 13.77 -9.66
N ALA A 410 19.38 13.79 -8.39
CA ALA A 410 19.09 12.58 -7.63
C ALA A 410 18.02 11.71 -8.34
N TYR A 411 16.93 12.32 -8.77
CA TYR A 411 15.90 11.61 -9.56
C TYR A 411 16.40 11.21 -10.96
N ALA A 412 17.32 11.95 -11.57
CA ALA A 412 17.93 11.55 -12.84
C ALA A 412 18.75 10.26 -12.68
N VAL A 413 19.52 10.14 -11.61
CA VAL A 413 20.21 8.88 -11.26
C VAL A 413 19.22 7.76 -11.02
N LEU A 414 18.19 8.01 -10.22
CA LEU A 414 17.14 7.04 -9.91
C LEU A 414 16.51 6.43 -11.16
N MET A 415 16.19 7.26 -12.15
CA MET A 415 15.58 6.84 -13.41
C MET A 415 16.56 6.15 -14.36
N ALA A 416 17.85 6.43 -14.23
CA ALA A 416 18.89 5.91 -15.12
C ALA A 416 19.42 4.54 -14.70
N VAL A 417 19.39 4.19 -13.41
CA VAL A 417 19.92 2.91 -12.90
C VAL A 417 18.97 1.76 -13.17
N ASP A 418 19.43 0.52 -12.95
CA ASP A 418 18.56 -0.66 -12.97
C ASP A 418 17.64 -0.70 -11.76
N GLY A 419 16.51 -1.38 -11.91
CA GLY A 419 15.49 -1.53 -10.88
C GLY A 419 14.21 -0.80 -11.23
N SER A 420 13.23 -0.86 -10.34
CA SER A 420 11.95 -0.15 -10.46
C SER A 420 12.02 1.15 -9.65
N PRO A 421 12.19 2.32 -10.29
CA PRO A 421 12.34 3.56 -9.56
C PRO A 421 11.08 3.90 -8.77
N GLN A 422 11.24 4.16 -7.48
CA GLN A 422 10.15 4.61 -6.60
C GLN A 422 10.21 6.12 -6.44
N LEU A 423 9.10 6.75 -6.75
CA LEU A 423 8.85 8.17 -6.54
C LEU A 423 8.13 8.35 -5.20
N PHE A 424 8.54 9.35 -4.44
CA PHE A 424 7.81 9.75 -3.26
C PHE A 424 6.77 10.81 -3.59
N PHE A 425 5.56 10.71 -2.98
CA PHE A 425 4.45 11.60 -3.28
C PHE A 425 4.81 13.07 -3.09
N GLU A 426 5.44 13.43 -1.97
CA GLU A 426 5.77 14.81 -1.64
C GLU A 426 6.98 15.36 -2.40
N ASP A 427 7.80 14.51 -3.01
CA ASP A 427 8.84 14.94 -3.95
C ASP A 427 8.25 15.22 -5.34
N LEU A 428 7.31 14.38 -5.79
CA LEU A 428 6.68 14.52 -7.10
C LEU A 428 5.68 15.68 -7.15
N PHE A 429 4.86 15.83 -6.10
CA PHE A 429 3.83 16.86 -6.02
C PHE A 429 4.25 17.98 -5.08
N ASN A 430 4.42 19.18 -5.63
CA ASN A 430 4.89 20.35 -4.86
C ASN A 430 3.73 21.00 -4.07
N ILE A 431 3.09 20.24 -3.19
CA ILE A 431 1.93 20.70 -2.40
C ILE A 431 2.31 21.72 -1.32
N GLY A 432 3.52 21.65 -0.80
CA GLY A 432 4.03 22.60 0.20
C GLY A 432 4.05 24.04 -0.29
N SER A 433 4.30 24.26 -1.58
CA SER A 433 4.31 25.60 -2.17
C SER A 433 2.94 26.27 -2.24
N THR A 434 1.86 25.49 -2.17
CA THR A 434 0.48 26.00 -2.23
C THR A 434 -0.14 26.23 -0.85
N GLY A 435 0.50 25.76 0.23
CA GLY A 435 -0.08 25.74 1.58
C GLY A 435 -1.29 24.84 1.75
N LYS A 436 -1.51 23.88 0.83
CA LYS A 436 -2.74 23.06 0.79
C LYS A 436 -2.51 21.58 1.08
N ARG A 437 -1.48 21.23 1.83
CA ARG A 437 -1.10 19.83 2.08
C ARG A 437 -2.25 18.93 2.50
N TYR A 438 -3.17 19.45 3.32
CA TYR A 438 -4.31 18.68 3.84
C TYR A 438 -5.67 19.01 3.18
N SER A 439 -5.71 19.90 2.19
CA SER A 439 -6.96 20.34 1.58
C SER A 439 -6.94 20.46 0.06
N HIS A 440 -5.87 20.02 -0.59
CA HIS A 440 -5.76 20.07 -2.05
C HIS A 440 -6.71 19.09 -2.75
N SER A 441 -7.06 19.42 -4.00
CA SER A 441 -7.82 18.52 -4.86
C SER A 441 -6.88 17.73 -5.77
N PRO A 442 -6.93 16.39 -5.81
CA PRO A 442 -6.07 15.59 -6.66
C PRO A 442 -6.33 15.77 -8.15
N LYS A 443 -7.53 16.21 -8.53
CA LYS A 443 -7.89 16.54 -9.93
C LYS A 443 -7.31 17.85 -10.41
N SER A 444 -7.02 18.77 -9.50
CA SER A 444 -6.58 20.14 -9.85
C SER A 444 -5.06 20.24 -9.95
N ALA A 445 -4.57 20.60 -11.12
CA ALA A 445 -3.14 20.87 -11.30
C ALA A 445 -2.65 22.09 -10.52
N THR A 446 -3.54 23.04 -10.23
CA THR A 446 -3.20 24.23 -9.44
C THR A 446 -3.09 23.91 -7.95
N ASP A 447 -3.98 23.06 -7.42
CA ASP A 447 -3.99 22.69 -6.01
C ASP A 447 -2.95 21.60 -5.69
N LEU A 448 -2.66 20.75 -6.66
CA LEU A 448 -1.67 19.69 -6.58
C LEU A 448 -0.71 19.82 -7.77
N PRO A 449 0.20 20.81 -7.77
CA PRO A 449 1.15 21.02 -8.85
C PRO A 449 2.22 19.91 -8.86
N VAL A 450 2.60 19.50 -10.07
CA VAL A 450 3.67 18.53 -10.29
C VAL A 450 4.99 19.26 -10.48
N ARG A 451 6.07 18.68 -9.98
CA ARG A 451 7.44 19.14 -10.30
C ARG A 451 7.81 18.77 -11.73
N SER A 452 7.97 19.77 -12.55
CA SER A 452 8.23 19.61 -13.99
C SER A 452 9.56 18.91 -14.33
N ASP A 453 10.54 18.99 -13.44
CA ASP A 453 11.82 18.28 -13.57
C ASP A 453 11.66 16.77 -13.40
N ILE A 454 10.93 16.33 -12.35
CA ILE A 454 10.67 14.92 -12.11
C ILE A 454 9.70 14.37 -13.18
N GLU A 455 8.65 15.11 -13.53
CA GLU A 455 7.72 14.72 -14.60
C GLU A 455 8.44 14.53 -15.94
N ASN A 456 9.39 15.40 -16.29
CA ASN A 456 10.22 15.23 -17.48
C ASN A 456 11.05 13.95 -17.45
N LEU A 457 11.64 13.61 -16.30
CA LEU A 457 12.41 12.37 -16.13
C LEU A 457 11.52 11.13 -16.27
N ILE A 458 10.30 11.14 -15.70
CA ILE A 458 9.32 10.07 -15.91
C ILE A 458 9.01 9.93 -17.40
N TRP A 459 8.74 11.06 -18.06
CA TRP A 459 8.45 11.08 -19.49
C TRP A 459 9.61 10.50 -20.31
N CYS A 460 10.86 10.91 -20.03
CA CYS A 460 12.05 10.39 -20.68
C CYS A 460 12.21 8.87 -20.46
N HIS A 461 12.09 8.42 -19.21
CA HIS A 461 12.21 7.01 -18.87
C HIS A 461 11.22 6.15 -19.67
N GLN A 462 9.97 6.57 -19.78
CA GLN A 462 8.92 5.84 -20.47
C GLN A 462 9.03 5.94 -21.99
N ASN A 463 9.13 7.17 -22.52
CA ASN A 463 9.05 7.41 -23.96
C ASN A 463 10.35 7.10 -24.70
N LEU A 464 11.49 7.18 -24.02
CA LEU A 464 12.80 6.79 -24.59
C LEU A 464 13.17 5.36 -24.19
N ARG A 465 12.29 4.66 -23.45
CA ARG A 465 12.40 3.23 -23.15
C ARG A 465 13.68 2.86 -22.40
N PHE A 466 14.04 3.61 -21.34
CA PHE A 466 15.26 3.32 -20.55
C PHE A 466 15.33 1.87 -20.10
N LYS A 467 14.21 1.29 -19.69
CA LYS A 467 14.09 -0.09 -19.24
C LYS A 467 14.54 -1.16 -20.26
N ASP A 468 14.56 -0.81 -21.56
CA ASP A 468 14.90 -1.75 -22.61
C ASP A 468 16.39 -1.67 -23.01
N GLY A 469 17.14 -0.76 -22.40
CA GLY A 469 18.58 -0.62 -22.62
C GLY A 469 19.39 -1.15 -21.42
N ALA A 470 20.48 -1.84 -21.67
CA ALA A 470 21.39 -2.25 -20.61
C ALA A 470 22.01 -1.01 -19.94
N TYR A 471 22.13 -1.07 -18.61
CA TYR A 471 22.78 -0.01 -17.82
C TYR A 471 24.29 -0.06 -18.00
N LYS A 472 24.90 1.09 -18.36
CA LYS A 472 26.33 1.25 -18.51
C LYS A 472 26.77 2.61 -17.99
N VAL A 473 27.79 2.62 -17.13
CA VAL A 473 28.47 3.87 -16.74
C VAL A 473 29.51 4.19 -17.79
N ARG A 474 29.42 5.39 -18.39
CA ARG A 474 30.27 5.84 -19.48
C ARG A 474 31.31 6.84 -19.07
N TRP A 475 31.05 7.58 -17.99
CA TRP A 475 31.97 8.56 -17.42
C TRP A 475 31.72 8.71 -15.92
N GLN A 476 32.79 8.87 -15.17
CA GLN A 476 32.79 9.09 -13.74
C GLN A 476 33.84 10.16 -13.40
N ALA A 477 33.38 11.28 -12.87
CA ALA A 477 34.21 12.37 -12.35
C ALA A 477 33.50 13.07 -11.20
N ALA A 478 34.19 13.91 -10.47
CA ALA A 478 33.67 14.56 -9.27
C ALA A 478 32.30 15.23 -9.47
N ASP A 479 32.14 15.98 -10.56
CA ASP A 479 30.91 16.74 -10.86
C ASP A 479 30.15 16.20 -12.08
N HIS A 480 30.57 15.08 -12.67
CA HIS A 480 29.94 14.55 -13.88
C HIS A 480 29.88 13.04 -13.90
N LEU A 481 28.68 12.51 -13.83
CA LEU A 481 28.39 11.10 -14.06
C LEU A 481 27.59 10.95 -15.36
N VAL A 482 28.06 10.07 -16.28
CA VAL A 482 27.32 9.79 -17.51
C VAL A 482 26.94 8.31 -17.55
N ILE A 483 25.64 8.08 -17.64
CA ILE A 483 25.02 6.76 -17.68
C ILE A 483 24.39 6.56 -19.06
N GLU A 484 24.64 5.44 -19.70
CA GLU A 484 23.92 5.05 -20.90
C GLU A 484 22.95 3.91 -20.60
N ARG A 485 21.72 4.08 -21.05
CA ARG A 485 20.80 2.99 -21.30
C ARG A 485 20.99 2.55 -22.76
N SER A 486 21.71 1.46 -22.94
CA SER A 486 22.29 0.99 -24.20
C SER A 486 21.35 1.18 -25.40
N THR A 487 21.74 1.97 -26.38
CA THR A 487 20.97 2.33 -27.59
C THR A 487 19.63 3.01 -27.36
N LYS A 488 19.34 3.44 -26.12
CA LYS A 488 18.07 4.13 -25.78
C LYS A 488 18.29 5.59 -25.42
N ALA A 489 19.14 5.88 -24.43
CA ALA A 489 19.48 7.23 -24.01
C ALA A 489 20.83 7.27 -23.30
N ILE A 490 21.44 8.47 -23.29
CA ILE A 490 22.60 8.81 -22.48
C ILE A 490 22.17 9.90 -21.50
N ILE A 491 22.33 9.67 -20.21
CA ILE A 491 21.94 10.55 -19.15
C ILE A 491 23.19 11.15 -18.52
N GLY A 492 23.38 12.48 -18.63
CA GLY A 492 24.39 13.23 -17.89
C GLY A 492 23.81 13.73 -16.58
N VAL A 493 24.55 13.59 -15.50
CA VAL A 493 24.23 14.03 -14.14
C VAL A 493 25.33 14.95 -13.64
N ASN A 494 24.96 16.09 -13.07
CA ASN A 494 25.87 17.13 -12.59
C ASN A 494 25.31 17.72 -11.29
N ASP A 495 26.06 17.65 -10.21
CA ASP A 495 25.68 18.21 -8.91
C ASP A 495 26.37 19.56 -8.59
N ASN A 496 27.15 20.08 -9.52
CA ASN A 496 27.78 21.42 -9.41
C ASN A 496 26.73 22.53 -9.67
N PHE A 497 26.72 23.55 -8.83
CA PHE A 497 25.78 24.67 -8.94
C PHE A 497 26.01 25.62 -10.09
N SER A 498 27.24 25.80 -10.53
CA SER A 498 27.58 26.90 -11.41
C SER A 498 28.16 26.45 -12.77
N ALA A 499 28.87 25.34 -12.78
CA ALA A 499 29.63 24.88 -13.92
C ALA A 499 28.85 23.87 -14.78
N TRP A 500 28.81 24.13 -16.10
CA TRP A 500 28.43 23.11 -17.06
C TRP A 500 29.52 22.03 -17.11
N GLN A 501 29.11 20.78 -17.18
CA GLN A 501 30.01 19.66 -17.40
C GLN A 501 29.91 19.15 -18.85
N ASN A 502 31.06 18.85 -19.44
CA ASN A 502 31.13 18.27 -20.77
C ASN A 502 32.12 17.12 -20.80
N SER A 503 31.67 15.95 -21.20
CA SER A 503 32.53 14.76 -21.33
C SER A 503 32.26 14.06 -22.64
N THR A 504 33.32 13.71 -23.35
CA THR A 504 33.26 12.86 -24.55
C THR A 504 33.33 11.41 -24.11
N VAL A 505 32.27 10.65 -24.39
CA VAL A 505 32.11 9.28 -23.93
C VAL A 505 31.95 8.33 -25.11
N THR A 506 32.38 7.08 -24.94
CA THR A 506 31.97 6.00 -25.86
C THR A 506 30.51 5.63 -25.64
N CYS A 507 29.81 5.22 -26.67
CA CYS A 507 28.39 4.80 -26.58
C CYS A 507 28.10 3.62 -27.50
N ASP A 508 26.94 2.99 -27.28
CA ASP A 508 26.47 1.87 -28.12
C ASP A 508 25.65 2.31 -29.35
N PHE A 509 25.43 3.60 -29.52
CA PHE A 509 24.77 4.09 -30.72
C PHE A 509 25.66 3.94 -31.94
N ALA A 510 25.05 3.64 -33.09
CA ALA A 510 25.76 3.55 -34.34
C ALA A 510 26.40 4.91 -34.75
N PRO A 511 27.59 4.89 -35.41
CA PRO A 511 28.16 6.08 -35.99
C PRO A 511 27.16 6.82 -36.92
N GLY A 512 27.16 8.16 -36.82
CA GLY A 512 26.24 9.02 -37.55
C GLY A 512 24.86 9.19 -36.91
N THR A 513 24.56 8.49 -35.80
CA THR A 513 23.30 8.73 -35.05
C THR A 513 23.28 10.16 -34.51
N VAL A 514 22.22 10.88 -34.80
CA VAL A 514 22.00 12.25 -34.28
C VAL A 514 21.16 12.20 -33.01
N LEU A 515 21.73 12.68 -31.91
CA LEU A 515 21.08 12.75 -30.60
C LEU A 515 20.69 14.19 -30.30
N LYS A 516 19.55 14.39 -29.66
CA LYS A 516 19.15 15.65 -29.04
C LYS A 516 18.90 15.47 -27.55
N ASP A 517 18.96 16.56 -26.80
CA ASP A 517 18.67 16.57 -25.37
C ASP A 517 17.15 16.73 -25.13
N TYR A 518 16.55 15.75 -24.49
CA TYR A 518 15.12 15.70 -24.11
C TYR A 518 14.85 16.32 -22.73
N SER A 519 15.88 16.72 -21.99
CA SER A 519 15.70 17.51 -20.78
C SER A 519 15.36 18.98 -21.08
N GLY A 520 15.64 19.41 -22.29
CA GLY A 520 15.50 20.80 -22.72
C GLY A 520 16.65 21.73 -22.33
N ALA A 521 17.64 21.25 -21.57
CA ALA A 521 18.75 22.07 -21.09
C ALA A 521 19.63 22.61 -22.22
N ASN A 522 19.81 21.84 -23.27
CA ASN A 522 20.63 22.21 -24.43
C ASN A 522 19.81 22.79 -25.60
N GLY A 523 18.55 23.12 -25.34
CA GLY A 523 17.65 23.73 -26.34
C GLY A 523 17.46 22.82 -27.56
N THR A 524 17.70 23.35 -28.77
CA THR A 524 17.60 22.61 -30.03
C THR A 524 18.91 21.97 -30.49
N SER A 525 19.97 22.08 -29.70
CA SER A 525 21.29 21.55 -30.04
C SER A 525 21.25 20.01 -30.22
N THR A 526 21.99 19.54 -31.20
CA THR A 526 22.17 18.12 -31.48
C THR A 526 23.65 17.75 -31.43
N VAL A 527 23.93 16.49 -31.13
CA VAL A 527 25.28 15.92 -31.25
C VAL A 527 25.23 14.71 -32.15
N THR A 528 26.27 14.47 -32.91
CA THR A 528 26.35 13.32 -33.80
C THR A 528 27.39 12.33 -33.27
N VAL A 529 27.03 11.07 -33.19
CA VAL A 529 27.94 9.99 -32.81
C VAL A 529 29.05 9.88 -33.88
N SER A 530 30.28 9.93 -33.42
CA SER A 530 31.47 9.88 -34.28
C SER A 530 31.68 8.48 -34.95
N GLY A 531 32.59 8.43 -35.91
CA GLY A 531 33.00 7.16 -36.51
C GLY A 531 33.64 6.16 -35.53
N SER A 532 34.16 6.66 -34.40
CA SER A 532 34.69 5.85 -33.28
C SER A 532 33.67 5.59 -32.17
N GLN A 533 32.38 5.80 -32.44
CA GLN A 533 31.29 5.64 -31.46
C GLN A 533 31.48 6.49 -30.19
N THR A 534 31.96 7.71 -30.37
CA THR A 534 32.07 8.68 -29.27
C THR A 534 31.10 9.84 -29.48
N VAL A 535 30.66 10.45 -28.36
CA VAL A 535 29.75 11.58 -28.37
C VAL A 535 30.04 12.50 -27.18
N ALA A 536 29.94 13.82 -27.37
CA ALA A 536 30.08 14.81 -26.32
C ALA A 536 28.74 15.00 -25.59
N ILE A 537 28.75 14.80 -24.26
CA ILE A 537 27.57 14.96 -23.42
C ILE A 537 27.75 16.21 -22.57
N ASN A 538 26.90 17.19 -22.84
CA ASN A 538 26.88 18.47 -22.14
C ASN A 538 25.74 18.48 -21.12
N THR A 539 26.07 18.69 -19.83
CA THR A 539 25.12 18.64 -18.71
C THR A 539 25.10 19.98 -17.98
N PRO A 540 23.90 20.58 -17.75
CA PRO A 540 23.78 21.87 -17.11
C PRO A 540 24.13 21.82 -15.64
N PRO A 541 24.45 22.98 -15.01
CA PRO A 541 24.61 23.05 -13.56
C PRO A 541 23.29 22.80 -12.83
N CYS A 542 23.42 22.36 -11.57
CA CYS A 542 22.32 22.11 -10.66
C CYS A 542 22.02 23.37 -9.82
N ASN A 543 21.49 24.42 -10.41
CA ASN A 543 21.23 25.69 -9.69
C ASN A 543 19.76 25.91 -9.32
N GLY A 544 18.91 24.90 -9.45
CA GLY A 544 17.50 24.93 -9.04
C GLY A 544 16.56 25.75 -9.92
N THR A 545 17.08 26.43 -10.94
CA THR A 545 16.20 27.17 -11.85
C THR A 545 15.66 26.23 -12.92
N ALA A 546 14.39 25.85 -12.81
CA ALA A 546 13.70 25.07 -13.82
C ALA A 546 13.58 25.82 -15.16
N ALA A 547 13.60 27.16 -15.13
CA ALA A 547 13.62 28.01 -16.32
C ALA A 547 14.92 27.80 -17.10
N GLY A 548 14.80 27.38 -18.35
CA GLY A 548 15.94 27.10 -19.21
C GLY A 548 16.64 25.76 -19.03
N GLY A 549 15.99 24.80 -18.31
CA GLY A 549 16.46 23.41 -18.22
C GLY A 549 17.69 23.20 -17.33
N ARG A 550 18.04 24.15 -16.48
CA ARG A 550 19.19 24.06 -15.57
C ARG A 550 18.86 23.21 -14.36
N ARG A 551 18.82 21.88 -14.54
CA ARG A 551 18.31 20.92 -13.54
C ARG A 551 19.36 19.93 -13.06
N GLY A 552 20.66 20.14 -13.39
CA GLY A 552 21.73 19.20 -13.04
C GLY A 552 21.64 17.87 -13.81
N TYR A 553 20.87 17.78 -14.89
CA TYR A 553 20.84 16.61 -15.74
C TYR A 553 20.57 16.96 -17.21
N SER A 554 21.01 16.09 -18.10
CA SER A 554 20.65 16.07 -19.53
C SER A 554 20.29 14.66 -19.96
N VAL A 555 19.42 14.52 -20.97
CA VAL A 555 18.95 13.22 -21.49
C VAL A 555 19.05 13.21 -23.00
N TRP A 556 20.10 12.61 -23.51
CA TRP A 556 20.41 12.55 -24.93
C TRP A 556 19.91 11.26 -25.56
N ALA A 557 19.08 11.36 -26.57
CA ALA A 557 18.55 10.21 -27.31
C ALA A 557 18.34 10.59 -28.80
N PRO A 558 18.20 9.58 -29.70
CA PRO A 558 17.95 9.82 -31.09
C PRO A 558 16.75 10.73 -31.33
N THR A 559 16.85 11.62 -32.33
CA THR A 559 15.82 12.62 -32.64
C THR A 559 14.44 12.01 -32.93
N ASN A 560 14.38 10.73 -33.29
CA ASN A 560 13.20 9.95 -33.60
C ASN A 560 12.88 8.85 -32.57
N ALA A 561 13.46 8.92 -31.36
CA ALA A 561 13.36 7.83 -30.36
C ALA A 561 12.02 7.75 -29.64
N VAL A 562 11.19 8.80 -29.68
CA VAL A 562 9.96 8.89 -28.90
C VAL A 562 8.95 7.83 -29.32
N THR A 563 8.51 7.01 -28.35
CA THR A 563 7.57 5.88 -28.60
C THR A 563 6.12 6.18 -28.30
N ASN A 564 5.79 7.37 -27.81
CA ASN A 564 4.43 7.75 -27.38
C ASN A 564 3.85 6.71 -26.39
N TYR A 565 4.58 6.53 -25.29
CA TYR A 565 4.18 5.58 -24.26
C TYR A 565 2.75 5.84 -23.77
N THR A 566 1.96 4.78 -23.72
CA THR A 566 0.58 4.82 -23.23
C THR A 566 0.27 3.64 -22.33
N LYS A 567 -0.60 3.86 -21.34
CA LYS A 567 -1.09 2.82 -20.45
C LYS A 567 -2.40 2.24 -20.99
N THR A 568 -2.48 0.93 -21.07
CA THR A 568 -3.71 0.22 -21.42
C THR A 568 -4.45 -0.19 -20.16
N GLY A 569 -5.67 0.29 -20.00
CA GLY A 569 -6.54 -0.11 -18.91
C GLY A 569 -6.97 -1.57 -19.02
N ARG A 570 -7.25 -2.16 -17.89
CA ARG A 570 -7.66 -3.57 -17.77
C ARG A 570 -8.82 -3.75 -16.80
N ALA A 571 -9.48 -4.90 -16.89
CA ALA A 571 -10.47 -5.35 -15.93
C ALA A 571 -9.79 -5.74 -14.59
N THR A 572 -10.56 -5.67 -13.53
CA THR A 572 -10.19 -6.11 -12.17
C THR A 572 -10.90 -7.41 -11.86
N THR A 573 -10.20 -8.33 -11.21
CA THR A 573 -10.78 -9.54 -10.64
C THR A 573 -10.69 -9.49 -9.12
N GLN A 574 -11.84 -9.68 -8.46
CA GLN A 574 -11.98 -9.70 -7.01
C GLN A 574 -12.85 -10.89 -6.59
N GLU A 575 -12.59 -11.43 -5.41
CA GLU A 575 -13.29 -12.59 -4.88
C GLU A 575 -13.72 -12.32 -3.44
N TRP A 576 -15.00 -12.42 -3.16
CA TRP A 576 -15.60 -12.29 -1.83
C TRP A 576 -15.87 -13.65 -1.25
N GLU A 577 -15.59 -13.81 0.02
CA GLU A 577 -15.90 -15.00 0.78
C GLU A 577 -17.09 -14.71 1.71
N LEU A 578 -18.08 -15.57 1.67
CA LEU A 578 -19.22 -15.59 2.60
C LEU A 578 -18.99 -16.69 3.61
N ALA A 579 -18.55 -16.32 4.82
CA ALA A 579 -18.17 -17.25 5.88
C ALA A 579 -18.40 -16.62 7.26
N ASN A 580 -18.92 -17.41 8.21
CA ASN A 580 -19.25 -16.91 9.54
C ASN A 580 -18.03 -16.57 10.39
N ASP A 581 -16.86 -17.12 10.06
CA ASP A 581 -15.62 -16.92 10.78
C ASP A 581 -14.88 -15.61 10.41
N LEU A 582 -15.48 -14.77 9.54
CA LEU A 582 -14.91 -13.49 9.13
C LEU A 582 -15.43 -12.29 9.94
N GLY A 583 -16.25 -12.48 10.93
CA GLY A 583 -16.83 -11.41 11.73
C GLY A 583 -17.98 -10.66 11.06
N ASP A 584 -18.61 -11.27 10.06
CA ASP A 584 -19.66 -10.64 9.24
C ASP A 584 -21.04 -10.64 9.91
N SER A 585 -21.17 -11.27 11.07
CA SER A 585 -22.44 -11.38 11.81
C SER A 585 -22.84 -10.12 12.56
N ASP A 586 -21.94 -9.14 12.68
CA ASP A 586 -22.26 -7.89 13.34
C ASP A 586 -23.13 -7.03 12.41
N PRO A 587 -24.32 -6.58 12.89
CA PRO A 587 -25.22 -5.77 12.10
C PRO A 587 -24.64 -4.41 11.67
N ARG A 588 -23.55 -3.96 12.30
CA ARG A 588 -22.82 -2.75 11.94
C ARG A 588 -21.77 -2.99 10.85
N SER A 589 -21.52 -4.24 10.50
CA SER A 589 -20.64 -4.57 9.38
C SER A 589 -21.28 -4.20 8.04
N LEU A 590 -20.50 -3.66 7.12
CA LEU A 590 -20.94 -3.41 5.74
C LEU A 590 -21.18 -4.71 4.98
N GLN A 591 -20.44 -5.75 5.33
CA GLN A 591 -20.61 -7.06 4.78
C GLN A 591 -21.70 -7.81 5.56
N GLN A 592 -22.93 -7.67 5.13
CA GLN A 592 -24.10 -8.30 5.77
C GLN A 592 -24.22 -9.78 5.44
N GLY A 593 -23.12 -10.49 5.38
CA GLY A 593 -23.19 -11.72 4.69
C GLY A 593 -22.86 -12.95 5.41
N GLY A 594 -22.03 -13.12 6.29
CA GLY A 594 -21.72 -14.43 6.80
C GLY A 594 -21.94 -15.59 5.80
N ALA A 595 -21.79 -16.81 6.21
CA ALA A 595 -22.16 -17.98 5.40
C ALA A 595 -23.65 -17.95 4.99
N LEU A 596 -23.99 -18.62 3.91
CA LEU A 596 -25.40 -18.80 3.52
C LEU A 596 -26.09 -19.60 4.61
N PRO A 597 -27.14 -19.06 5.26
CA PRO A 597 -27.74 -19.71 6.40
C PRO A 597 -28.52 -20.96 5.97
N GLY A 598 -28.42 -22.03 6.76
CA GLY A 598 -29.22 -23.24 6.56
C GLY A 598 -30.72 -22.96 6.69
N ALA A 599 -31.54 -23.78 6.06
CA ALA A 599 -32.98 -23.69 6.05
C ALA A 599 -33.55 -22.32 5.62
N SER A 600 -32.81 -21.56 4.82
CA SER A 600 -33.18 -20.23 4.38
C SER A 600 -32.85 -20.03 2.90
N THR A 601 -33.70 -19.31 2.20
CA THR A 601 -33.46 -18.82 0.83
C THR A 601 -33.25 -17.31 0.76
N ALA A 602 -32.96 -16.68 1.89
CA ALA A 602 -32.66 -15.26 1.95
C ALA A 602 -31.29 -14.96 1.29
N TYR A 603 -31.23 -13.88 0.52
CA TYR A 603 -29.98 -13.41 -0.06
C TYR A 603 -29.01 -12.90 1.00
N ARG A 604 -27.75 -13.26 0.83
CA ARG A 604 -26.59 -12.65 1.50
C ARG A 604 -25.82 -11.79 0.51
N THR A 605 -25.39 -10.63 0.95
CA THR A 605 -24.54 -9.75 0.14
C THR A 605 -23.11 -10.28 0.18
N ALA A 606 -22.54 -10.58 -0.99
CA ALA A 606 -21.13 -10.90 -1.13
C ALA A 606 -20.29 -9.63 -1.15
N GLY A 607 -20.62 -8.71 -2.07
CA GLY A 607 -19.87 -7.47 -2.21
C GLY A 607 -20.54 -6.51 -3.19
N ARG A 608 -19.92 -5.33 -3.33
CA ARG A 608 -20.34 -4.31 -4.26
C ARG A 608 -19.20 -3.98 -5.21
N ILE A 609 -19.54 -3.70 -6.46
CA ILE A 609 -18.61 -3.34 -7.52
C ILE A 609 -19.08 -2.06 -8.21
N TYR A 610 -18.15 -1.20 -8.58
CA TYR A 610 -18.44 0.02 -9.32
C TYR A 610 -18.03 -0.15 -10.78
N MET A 611 -18.98 -0.14 -11.69
CA MET A 611 -18.78 -0.55 -13.06
C MET A 611 -18.98 0.59 -14.05
N SER A 612 -18.18 0.57 -15.11
CA SER A 612 -18.41 1.34 -16.33
C SER A 612 -19.66 0.86 -17.08
N ALA A 613 -20.37 1.80 -17.69
CA ALA A 613 -21.39 1.45 -18.69
C ALA A 613 -20.76 0.70 -19.89
N ASN A 614 -21.53 -0.22 -20.47
CA ASN A 614 -21.17 -0.96 -21.68
C ASN A 614 -19.88 -1.81 -21.58
N LYS A 615 -19.46 -2.17 -20.34
CA LYS A 615 -18.36 -3.11 -20.09
C LYS A 615 -18.90 -4.36 -19.42
N ALA A 616 -18.53 -5.52 -19.94
CA ALA A 616 -19.03 -6.79 -19.42
C ALA A 616 -18.48 -7.08 -18.03
N LEU A 617 -19.36 -7.52 -17.15
CA LEU A 617 -19.07 -8.24 -15.92
C LEU A 617 -19.11 -9.74 -16.20
N SER A 618 -18.12 -10.48 -15.73
CA SER A 618 -18.22 -11.94 -15.56
C SER A 618 -18.23 -12.23 -14.07
N TYR A 619 -19.18 -13.05 -13.62
CA TYR A 619 -19.28 -13.41 -12.20
C TYR A 619 -19.46 -14.92 -12.04
N THR A 620 -18.95 -15.46 -10.92
CA THR A 620 -19.01 -16.89 -10.62
C THR A 620 -19.19 -17.09 -9.12
N LEU A 621 -20.16 -17.90 -8.70
CA LEU A 621 -20.26 -18.42 -7.35
C LEU A 621 -19.57 -19.80 -7.32
N ILE A 622 -18.69 -20.00 -6.37
CA ILE A 622 -17.93 -21.22 -6.14
C ILE A 622 -18.37 -21.78 -4.78
N PRO A 623 -19.14 -22.87 -4.74
CA PRO A 623 -19.57 -23.49 -3.49
C PRO A 623 -18.46 -24.36 -2.88
N THR A 624 -18.46 -24.53 -1.58
CA THR A 624 -17.64 -25.56 -0.91
C THR A 624 -18.23 -26.96 -1.05
N ASP A 625 -19.56 -27.05 -1.22
CA ASP A 625 -20.27 -28.29 -1.55
C ASP A 625 -21.01 -28.13 -2.90
N ALA A 626 -20.40 -28.66 -3.94
CA ALA A 626 -20.88 -28.54 -5.32
C ALA A 626 -22.21 -29.27 -5.58
N THR A 627 -22.71 -30.10 -4.65
CA THR A 627 -23.97 -30.83 -4.79
C THR A 627 -25.19 -29.99 -4.43
N ARG A 628 -24.98 -28.85 -3.77
CA ARG A 628 -26.05 -27.97 -3.30
C ARG A 628 -26.58 -27.07 -4.40
N SER A 629 -27.88 -26.90 -4.45
CA SER A 629 -28.52 -25.95 -5.36
C SER A 629 -28.46 -24.54 -4.75
N LEU A 630 -27.78 -23.62 -5.43
CA LEU A 630 -27.53 -22.24 -4.99
C LEU A 630 -28.02 -21.25 -6.05
N THR A 631 -28.11 -20.00 -5.66
CA THR A 631 -28.36 -18.89 -6.59
C THR A 631 -27.33 -17.80 -6.36
N VAL A 632 -26.76 -17.27 -7.45
CA VAL A 632 -25.99 -16.01 -7.46
C VAL A 632 -26.75 -14.99 -8.28
N ALA A 633 -26.74 -13.73 -7.84
CA ALA A 633 -27.45 -12.64 -8.51
C ALA A 633 -26.63 -11.35 -8.49
N VAL A 634 -26.79 -10.57 -9.55
CA VAL A 634 -26.32 -9.20 -9.69
C VAL A 634 -27.53 -8.27 -9.58
N LEU A 635 -27.44 -7.28 -8.70
CA LEU A 635 -28.48 -6.28 -8.50
C LEU A 635 -27.95 -4.90 -8.88
N ASN A 636 -28.78 -4.06 -9.49
CA ASN A 636 -28.46 -2.67 -9.72
C ASN A 636 -28.61 -1.81 -8.44
N SER A 637 -28.36 -0.52 -8.52
CA SER A 637 -28.45 0.41 -7.40
C SER A 637 -29.87 0.57 -6.84
N ALA A 638 -30.89 0.23 -7.61
CA ALA A 638 -32.29 0.22 -7.18
C ALA A 638 -32.67 -1.09 -6.46
N GLY A 639 -31.75 -2.05 -6.35
CA GLY A 639 -32.01 -3.36 -5.76
C GLY A 639 -32.72 -4.36 -6.68
N THR A 640 -32.84 -4.03 -7.97
CA THR A 640 -33.46 -4.93 -8.96
C THR A 640 -32.43 -5.95 -9.43
N VAL A 641 -32.82 -7.23 -9.49
CA VAL A 641 -31.98 -8.30 -10.06
C VAL A 641 -31.88 -8.09 -11.58
N VAL A 642 -30.67 -7.88 -12.07
CA VAL A 642 -30.38 -7.64 -13.49
C VAL A 642 -29.73 -8.85 -14.17
N SER A 643 -29.19 -9.78 -13.37
CA SER A 643 -28.67 -11.07 -13.85
C SER A 643 -28.66 -12.06 -12.71
N SER A 644 -28.94 -13.33 -12.98
CA SER A 644 -28.87 -14.39 -11.98
C SER A 644 -28.63 -15.76 -12.62
N SER A 645 -28.08 -16.68 -11.82
CA SER A 645 -27.90 -18.09 -12.18
C SER A 645 -28.24 -18.95 -10.98
N THR A 646 -28.96 -20.06 -11.21
CA THR A 646 -29.37 -21.01 -10.18
C THR A 646 -29.07 -22.44 -10.63
N GLY A 647 -28.51 -23.25 -9.72
CA GLY A 647 -28.17 -24.66 -10.02
C GLY A 647 -27.21 -25.23 -8.99
N THR A 648 -26.51 -26.28 -9.36
CA THR A 648 -25.44 -26.93 -8.58
C THR A 648 -24.08 -26.71 -9.21
N GLY A 649 -23.00 -26.93 -8.45
CA GLY A 649 -21.63 -26.68 -8.90
C GLY A 649 -21.32 -25.19 -8.98
N ASN A 650 -20.30 -24.83 -9.80
CA ASN A 650 -19.97 -23.45 -10.05
C ASN A 650 -21.05 -22.79 -10.89
N LEU A 651 -21.59 -21.69 -10.38
CA LEU A 651 -22.66 -20.94 -11.03
C LEU A 651 -22.13 -19.59 -11.48
N GLY A 652 -22.48 -19.16 -12.66
CA GLY A 652 -22.00 -17.87 -13.13
C GLY A 652 -22.78 -17.35 -14.32
N GLY A 653 -22.37 -16.18 -14.76
CA GLY A 653 -22.96 -15.50 -15.91
C GLY A 653 -22.15 -14.27 -16.31
N THR A 654 -22.68 -13.62 -17.34
CA THR A 654 -22.18 -12.32 -17.78
C THR A 654 -23.32 -11.31 -17.72
N TYR A 655 -22.96 -10.06 -17.45
CA TYR A 655 -23.90 -8.94 -17.48
C TYR A 655 -23.19 -7.70 -18.02
N THR A 656 -23.83 -6.98 -18.90
CA THR A 656 -23.31 -5.71 -19.42
C THR A 656 -24.22 -4.58 -18.97
N PRO A 657 -23.77 -3.71 -18.06
CA PRO A 657 -24.58 -2.61 -17.56
C PRO A 657 -24.78 -1.54 -18.63
N THR A 658 -25.96 -0.93 -18.67
CA THR A 658 -26.26 0.21 -19.54
C THR A 658 -25.89 1.56 -18.92
N ALA A 659 -25.62 1.58 -17.60
CA ALA A 659 -25.25 2.77 -16.86
C ALA A 659 -24.04 2.51 -15.96
N GLU A 660 -23.20 3.52 -15.80
CA GLU A 660 -22.14 3.54 -14.79
C GLU A 660 -22.76 3.58 -13.39
N GLY A 661 -22.20 2.82 -12.45
CA GLY A 661 -22.69 2.85 -11.09
C GLY A 661 -22.34 1.63 -10.25
N TRP A 662 -22.91 1.61 -9.05
CA TRP A 662 -22.77 0.51 -8.11
C TRP A 662 -23.69 -0.66 -8.46
N TYR A 663 -23.14 -1.87 -8.44
CA TYR A 663 -23.84 -3.14 -8.55
C TYR A 663 -23.50 -4.01 -7.36
N THR A 664 -24.49 -4.78 -6.87
CA THR A 664 -24.35 -5.64 -5.71
C THR A 664 -24.38 -7.11 -6.13
N LEU A 665 -23.39 -7.87 -5.70
CA LEU A 665 -23.32 -9.31 -5.85
C LEU A 665 -23.96 -9.96 -4.63
N LYS A 666 -24.93 -10.83 -4.83
CA LYS A 666 -25.63 -11.58 -3.77
C LYS A 666 -25.66 -13.06 -4.07
N ALA A 667 -25.68 -13.86 -3.00
CA ALA A 667 -25.84 -15.30 -3.07
C ALA A 667 -26.90 -15.78 -2.07
N LYS A 668 -27.52 -16.95 -2.34
CA LYS A 668 -28.46 -17.61 -1.44
C LYS A 668 -28.53 -19.13 -1.70
N ASN A 669 -29.02 -19.88 -0.74
CA ASN A 669 -29.49 -21.21 -0.99
C ASN A 669 -30.73 -21.16 -1.90
N ALA A 670 -30.82 -22.05 -2.88
CA ALA A 670 -31.99 -22.13 -3.76
C ALA A 670 -33.16 -22.85 -3.08
N THR A 671 -32.88 -23.65 -2.06
CA THR A 671 -33.89 -24.44 -1.31
C THR A 671 -33.68 -24.30 0.20
N THR A 672 -34.74 -24.49 0.97
CA THR A 672 -34.70 -24.49 2.45
C THR A 672 -34.13 -25.80 3.03
N THR A 673 -33.84 -26.77 2.21
CA THR A 673 -33.25 -28.06 2.64
C THR A 673 -31.71 -27.98 2.74
N ASN A 674 -31.09 -26.94 2.20
CA ASN A 674 -29.65 -26.78 2.26
C ASN A 674 -29.18 -26.41 3.69
N PRO A 675 -28.06 -26.98 4.15
CA PRO A 675 -27.43 -26.58 5.40
C PRO A 675 -26.74 -25.18 5.24
N THR A 676 -26.23 -24.66 6.33
CA THR A 676 -25.35 -23.50 6.31
C THR A 676 -24.12 -23.77 5.44
N GLN A 677 -23.75 -22.85 4.58
CA GLN A 677 -22.69 -23.05 3.59
C GLN A 677 -21.78 -21.86 3.47
N ARG A 678 -20.49 -22.15 3.43
CA ARG A 678 -19.46 -21.21 2.97
C ARG A 678 -19.41 -21.20 1.44
N VAL A 679 -19.36 -20.03 0.84
CA VAL A 679 -19.26 -19.86 -0.62
C VAL A 679 -18.33 -18.71 -0.98
N PHE A 680 -17.80 -18.73 -2.20
CA PHE A 680 -17.01 -17.65 -2.76
C PHE A 680 -17.76 -17.06 -3.96
N VAL A 681 -17.70 -15.74 -4.11
CA VAL A 681 -18.24 -15.04 -5.27
C VAL A 681 -17.11 -14.27 -5.93
N LYS A 682 -16.75 -14.65 -7.13
CA LYS A 682 -15.68 -14.01 -7.93
C LYS A 682 -16.33 -13.15 -9.00
N ALA A 683 -15.77 -11.96 -9.21
CA ALA A 683 -16.18 -11.04 -10.27
C ALA A 683 -14.97 -10.49 -11.03
N THR A 684 -15.10 -10.43 -12.34
CA THR A 684 -14.16 -9.74 -13.24
C THR A 684 -14.92 -8.65 -13.98
N TYR A 685 -14.51 -7.39 -13.82
CA TYR A 685 -15.25 -6.23 -14.30
C TYR A 685 -14.31 -5.07 -14.59
N THR A 686 -14.79 -4.04 -15.29
CA THR A 686 -14.04 -2.83 -15.59
C THR A 686 -14.73 -1.63 -14.93
N ALA A 687 -14.00 -0.92 -14.09
CA ALA A 687 -14.42 0.35 -13.52
C ALA A 687 -14.23 1.50 -14.54
N PRO A 688 -14.86 2.66 -14.36
CA PRO A 688 -14.57 3.84 -15.17
C PRO A 688 -13.14 4.34 -14.94
N THR A 689 -12.58 4.99 -15.96
CA THR A 689 -11.25 5.61 -15.87
C THR A 689 -11.26 6.94 -15.16
N VAL A 690 -12.42 7.60 -15.13
CA VAL A 690 -12.65 8.91 -14.48
C VAL A 690 -13.87 8.78 -13.60
N VAL A 691 -13.78 9.22 -12.38
CA VAL A 691 -14.95 9.28 -11.49
C VAL A 691 -15.73 10.56 -11.80
N THR A 692 -16.92 10.38 -12.35
CA THR A 692 -17.87 11.47 -12.62
C THR A 692 -18.88 11.58 -11.48
N GLY A 693 -18.92 12.72 -10.82
CA GLY A 693 -19.82 12.98 -9.69
C GLY A 693 -19.10 13.09 -8.35
N ALA A 694 -19.79 13.69 -7.37
CA ALA A 694 -19.30 13.73 -6.01
C ALA A 694 -19.22 12.29 -5.49
N MET A 695 -18.06 11.90 -4.97
CA MET A 695 -17.85 10.63 -4.30
C MET A 695 -18.54 10.64 -2.93
N THR A 696 -19.81 10.91 -2.92
CA THR A 696 -20.62 10.62 -1.75
C THR A 696 -20.67 9.10 -1.65
N GLY A 697 -19.77 8.53 -0.89
CA GLY A 697 -19.97 7.20 -0.38
C GLY A 697 -21.35 7.21 0.25
N ARG A 698 -22.32 6.61 -0.42
CA ARG A 698 -23.64 6.41 0.17
C ARG A 698 -23.39 5.45 1.31
N ARG A 699 -23.19 6.01 2.50
CA ARG A 699 -23.37 5.22 3.73
C ARG A 699 -24.79 4.70 3.60
N ASP A 700 -24.93 3.39 3.48
CA ASP A 700 -26.26 2.82 3.41
C ASP A 700 -27.07 3.38 4.59
N ALA A 701 -28.25 3.91 4.31
CA ALA A 701 -29.14 4.43 5.34
C ALA A 701 -29.41 3.44 6.49
N ALA A 702 -29.27 2.12 6.21
CA ALA A 702 -29.34 1.06 7.20
C ALA A 702 -28.16 1.09 8.18
N VAL A 703 -26.91 1.41 7.71
CA VAL A 703 -25.75 1.59 8.61
C VAL A 703 -25.92 2.87 9.42
N LEU A 704 -26.48 3.93 8.80
CA LEU A 704 -26.79 5.19 9.50
C LEU A 704 -27.95 5.05 10.49
N ALA A 705 -28.95 4.20 10.21
CA ALA A 705 -30.04 3.95 11.14
C ALA A 705 -29.59 3.21 12.40
N ASN A 706 -28.57 2.34 12.31
CA ASN A 706 -27.98 1.68 13.48
C ASN A 706 -26.91 2.53 14.19
N THR A 707 -26.54 3.70 13.64
CA THR A 707 -25.62 4.64 14.32
C THR A 707 -26.34 5.55 15.33
N GLN A 708 -27.65 5.37 15.56
CA GLN A 708 -28.36 6.16 16.57
C GLN A 708 -27.87 5.92 18.00
N ASP A 709 -27.16 4.81 18.28
CA ASP A 709 -26.54 4.52 19.57
C ASP A 709 -25.03 4.85 19.62
N MET A 710 -24.48 5.46 18.57
CA MET A 710 -23.10 5.96 18.60
C MET A 710 -23.02 7.16 19.52
N PRO A 711 -22.12 7.20 20.52
CA PRO A 711 -21.81 8.44 21.16
C PRO A 711 -21.35 9.43 20.08
N THR A 712 -22.04 10.55 19.98
CA THR A 712 -21.79 11.57 18.96
C THR A 712 -20.41 12.21 19.07
N ALA A 713 -19.70 11.93 20.14
CA ALA A 713 -18.28 12.22 20.35
C ALA A 713 -17.73 11.41 21.53
N GLU A 714 -16.45 11.10 21.47
CA GLU A 714 -15.72 10.48 22.57
C GLU A 714 -14.53 11.34 22.96
N VAL A 715 -14.27 11.45 24.28
CA VAL A 715 -13.09 12.15 24.80
C VAL A 715 -12.21 11.18 25.56
N SER A 716 -10.95 11.11 25.17
CA SER A 716 -9.90 10.55 26.01
C SER A 716 -8.90 11.64 26.41
N VAL A 717 -8.43 11.52 27.65
CA VAL A 717 -7.38 12.40 28.20
C VAL A 717 -6.15 11.53 28.46
N TYR A 718 -5.02 11.89 27.88
CA TYR A 718 -3.79 11.13 28.05
C TYR A 718 -2.58 12.06 28.19
N PRO A 719 -1.67 11.76 29.13
CA PRO A 719 -1.81 10.79 30.23
C PRO A 719 -2.83 11.29 31.28
N ASN A 720 -3.48 10.36 31.97
CA ASN A 720 -4.34 10.67 33.09
C ASN A 720 -3.97 9.71 34.23
N PRO A 721 -3.29 10.15 35.29
CA PRO A 721 -3.02 11.55 35.70
C PRO A 721 -2.01 12.29 34.79
N THR A 722 -2.26 13.61 34.64
CA THR A 722 -1.41 14.50 33.83
C THR A 722 -0.87 15.66 34.69
N THR A 723 0.00 16.50 34.13
CA THR A 723 0.52 17.71 34.78
C THR A 723 -0.33 18.94 34.40
N ALA A 724 -0.37 19.94 35.27
CA ALA A 724 -1.21 21.13 35.07
C ALA A 724 -0.81 22.00 33.87
N ASP A 725 0.40 21.81 33.35
CA ASP A 725 0.96 22.49 32.18
C ASP A 725 0.74 21.70 30.87
N ARG A 726 0.26 20.44 30.99
CA ARG A 726 0.11 19.56 29.83
C ARG A 726 -1.14 18.70 29.94
N ILE A 727 -2.26 19.20 29.43
CA ILE A 727 -3.52 18.47 29.35
C ILE A 727 -3.79 18.19 27.88
N ASP A 728 -3.44 17.00 27.43
CA ASP A 728 -3.69 16.56 26.08
C ASP A 728 -5.02 15.78 26.01
N LEU A 729 -5.84 16.10 25.03
CA LEU A 729 -7.17 15.51 24.82
C LEU A 729 -7.24 14.93 23.41
N VAL A 730 -7.89 13.79 23.27
CA VAL A 730 -8.34 13.30 21.98
C VAL A 730 -9.86 13.38 21.94
N LEU A 731 -10.39 14.20 21.03
CA LEU A 731 -11.81 14.34 20.76
C LEU A 731 -12.17 13.75 19.41
N GLN A 732 -13.07 12.79 19.39
CA GLN A 732 -13.60 12.24 18.15
C GLN A 732 -14.96 12.85 17.83
N THR A 733 -15.14 13.26 16.57
CA THR A 733 -16.43 13.79 16.09
C THR A 733 -16.72 13.30 14.68
N SER A 734 -17.98 13.10 14.36
CA SER A 734 -18.43 12.63 13.05
C SER A 734 -18.52 13.73 11.99
N SER A 735 -18.43 15.00 12.40
CA SER A 735 -18.53 16.16 11.49
C SER A 735 -17.71 17.34 12.00
N PRO A 736 -17.22 18.23 11.12
CA PRO A 736 -16.55 19.46 11.53
C PRO A 736 -17.51 20.34 12.35
N GLN A 737 -17.05 20.78 13.53
CA GLN A 737 -17.82 21.66 14.40
C GLN A 737 -16.91 22.35 15.41
N THR A 738 -17.45 23.33 16.14
CA THR A 738 -16.77 23.91 17.28
C THR A 738 -17.32 23.27 18.57
N ALA A 739 -16.43 23.07 19.54
CA ALA A 739 -16.78 22.56 20.85
C ALA A 739 -16.11 23.37 21.93
N THR A 740 -16.75 23.47 23.09
CA THR A 740 -16.24 24.17 24.27
C THR A 740 -15.79 23.16 25.30
N VAL A 741 -14.48 23.12 25.55
CA VAL A 741 -13.89 22.28 26.60
C VAL A 741 -13.83 23.07 27.88
N ARG A 742 -14.42 22.53 28.95
CA ARG A 742 -14.48 23.17 30.29
C ARG A 742 -13.85 22.28 31.33
N LEU A 743 -13.08 22.88 32.24
CA LEU A 743 -12.59 22.21 33.45
C LEU A 743 -13.25 22.85 34.67
N HIS A 744 -13.80 22.02 35.53
CA HIS A 744 -14.38 22.42 36.80
C HIS A 744 -13.60 21.77 37.95
N ASP A 745 -13.39 22.47 39.04
CA ASP A 745 -12.89 21.88 40.27
C ASP A 745 -13.99 21.05 40.98
N LEU A 746 -13.62 20.37 42.06
CA LEU A 746 -14.56 19.51 42.81
C LEU A 746 -15.74 20.26 43.44
N THR A 747 -15.65 21.58 43.54
CA THR A 747 -16.77 22.42 44.01
C THR A 747 -17.70 22.81 42.89
N GLY A 748 -17.44 22.43 41.65
CA GLY A 748 -18.19 22.81 40.45
C GLY A 748 -17.83 24.16 39.87
N ARG A 749 -16.80 24.84 40.37
CA ARG A 749 -16.36 26.13 39.87
C ARG A 749 -15.58 25.93 38.58
N LEU A 750 -15.89 26.69 37.53
CA LEU A 750 -15.19 26.73 36.27
C LEU A 750 -13.76 27.30 36.49
N VAL A 751 -12.73 26.55 36.12
CA VAL A 751 -11.31 26.93 36.27
C VAL A 751 -10.61 27.15 34.96
N HIS A 752 -11.13 26.57 33.87
CA HIS A 752 -10.66 26.79 32.51
C HIS A 752 -11.76 26.54 31.48
N GLU A 753 -11.77 27.36 30.45
CA GLU A 753 -12.67 27.21 29.30
C GLU A 753 -11.93 27.56 28.03
N GLU A 754 -12.09 26.71 27.01
CA GLU A 754 -11.47 26.90 25.70
C GLU A 754 -12.42 26.41 24.62
N THR A 755 -12.61 27.22 23.57
CA THR A 755 -13.39 26.83 22.40
C THR A 755 -12.44 26.35 21.33
N VAL A 756 -12.63 25.11 20.86
CA VAL A 756 -11.81 24.44 19.90
C VAL A 756 -12.60 24.13 18.63
N ARG A 757 -11.94 24.22 17.49
CA ARG A 757 -12.49 23.78 16.21
C ARG A 757 -12.13 22.33 16.00
N LEU A 758 -13.12 21.50 15.76
CA LEU A 758 -12.98 20.08 15.52
C LEU A 758 -13.24 19.76 14.05
N TYR A 759 -12.50 18.80 13.54
CA TYR A 759 -12.68 18.20 12.21
C TYR A 759 -13.29 16.82 12.36
N ALA A 760 -13.96 16.33 11.31
CA ALA A 760 -14.48 14.98 11.34
C ALA A 760 -13.34 13.97 11.55
N GLY A 761 -13.50 13.05 12.50
CA GLY A 761 -12.49 12.10 12.92
C GLY A 761 -11.90 12.44 14.30
N SER A 762 -10.67 12.00 14.53
CA SER A 762 -9.92 12.21 15.77
C SER A 762 -9.22 13.57 15.76
N ASN A 763 -9.41 14.35 16.83
CA ASN A 763 -8.77 15.64 17.04
C ASN A 763 -7.91 15.57 18.28
N GLU A 764 -6.61 15.72 18.16
CA GLU A 764 -5.70 15.85 19.27
C GLU A 764 -5.58 17.33 19.64
N LEU A 765 -5.90 17.63 20.87
CA LEU A 765 -5.96 18.98 21.39
C LEU A 765 -5.10 19.10 22.63
N ARG A 766 -4.38 20.19 22.74
CA ARG A 766 -3.70 20.57 23.98
C ARG A 766 -4.39 21.80 24.55
N LEU A 767 -4.92 21.67 25.77
CA LEU A 767 -5.55 22.81 26.45
C LEU A 767 -4.51 23.85 26.86
N GLY A 768 -4.72 25.09 26.42
CA GLY A 768 -3.88 26.23 26.73
C GLY A 768 -4.18 26.82 28.11
N VAL A 769 -3.94 26.06 29.18
CA VAL A 769 -4.24 26.52 30.57
C VAL A 769 -3.32 27.66 30.94
N LYS A 770 -3.83 28.89 30.98
CA LYS A 770 -3.05 30.11 31.21
C LYS A 770 -2.50 30.27 32.63
N ARG A 771 -3.01 29.49 33.58
CA ARG A 771 -2.56 29.50 34.98
C ARG A 771 -2.43 28.06 35.47
N ALA A 772 -1.31 27.75 36.12
CA ALA A 772 -1.11 26.44 36.70
C ALA A 772 -2.27 26.11 37.66
N LEU A 773 -2.94 25.00 37.42
CA LEU A 773 -3.99 24.46 38.25
C LEU A 773 -3.37 23.68 39.42
N PRO A 774 -3.90 23.78 40.66
CA PRO A 774 -3.42 22.95 41.76
C PRO A 774 -3.56 21.44 41.45
N THR A 775 -2.68 20.63 42.05
CA THR A 775 -2.82 19.19 42.09
C THR A 775 -4.20 18.81 42.64
N GLY A 776 -4.90 17.91 41.96
CA GLY A 776 -6.25 17.55 42.38
C GLY A 776 -7.05 16.84 41.28
N ILE A 777 -8.31 16.61 41.61
CA ILE A 777 -9.26 16.01 40.63
C ILE A 777 -10.13 17.14 40.08
N TYR A 778 -10.28 17.14 38.78
CA TYR A 778 -11.08 18.07 38.00
C TYR A 778 -12.14 17.33 37.19
N GLN A 779 -13.19 18.02 36.83
CA GLN A 779 -14.18 17.52 35.89
C GLN A 779 -14.02 18.23 34.56
N LEU A 780 -13.66 17.48 33.55
CA LEU A 780 -13.63 17.94 32.17
C LEU A 780 -14.99 17.69 31.54
N THR A 781 -15.57 18.73 30.96
CA THR A 781 -16.84 18.63 30.23
C THR A 781 -16.72 19.20 28.83
N VAL A 782 -17.46 18.61 27.90
CA VAL A 782 -17.67 19.14 26.55
C VAL A 782 -19.19 19.12 26.32
N PRO A 783 -19.88 20.23 26.62
CA PRO A 783 -21.34 20.27 26.67
C PRO A 783 -22.03 19.90 25.36
N GLU A 784 -21.46 20.30 24.22
CA GLU A 784 -21.97 20.02 22.88
C GLU A 784 -22.11 18.51 22.60
N PHE A 785 -21.28 17.71 23.25
CA PHE A 785 -21.28 16.26 23.12
C PHE A 785 -21.83 15.51 24.33
N LYS A 786 -22.31 16.26 25.34
CA LYS A 786 -22.76 15.71 26.64
C LYS A 786 -21.70 14.85 27.33
N ILE A 787 -20.42 15.20 27.11
CA ILE A 787 -19.28 14.48 27.68
C ILE A 787 -18.91 15.08 29.02
N SER A 788 -18.61 14.18 29.96
CA SER A 788 -18.04 14.51 31.25
C SER A 788 -17.03 13.43 31.66
N ARG A 789 -15.81 13.84 32.05
CA ARG A 789 -14.70 12.93 32.45
C ARG A 789 -13.97 13.47 33.67
N LYS A 790 -13.50 12.58 34.51
CA LYS A 790 -12.59 12.95 35.63
C LYS A 790 -11.16 13.05 35.12
N LEU A 791 -10.50 14.12 35.48
CA LEU A 791 -9.12 14.42 35.19
C LEU A 791 -8.35 14.53 36.49
N ALA A 792 -7.27 13.80 36.67
CA ALA A 792 -6.37 13.93 37.79
C ALA A 792 -5.12 14.75 37.36
N LEU A 793 -4.85 15.86 38.03
CA LEU A 793 -3.62 16.65 37.89
C LEU A 793 -2.64 16.31 39.01
N ARG A 794 -1.39 16.19 38.68
CA ARG A 794 -0.27 15.94 39.60
C ARG A 794 0.59 17.16 39.72
#